data_44e7a393eb9db2e2060ceb4ad77eda82
#
_entry.id   44e7a393eb9db2e2060ceb4ad77eda82
#
_cell.length_a   1.000
_cell.length_b   1.000
_cell.length_c   1.000
_cell.angle_alpha   90.00
_cell.angle_beta   90.00
_cell.angle_gamma   90.00
#
_symmetry.space_group_name_H-M   'P 1'
#
loop_
_entity.id
_entity.type
_entity.pdbx_description
1 polymer ?
#
loop_
_entity_poly.entity_id
_entity_poly.type
_entity_poly.pdbx_seq_one_letter_code
_entity_poly.pdbx_strand_id
1 'polypeptide(L)'
;MRKIGTLGLVTGLTMGAVLGAMSLPTLAASERSAVLEEVVVTARKQEESAQDIPIAITALTQELENSSIRNLGDLNGYSPNLIFGSDGSRGGGGANINIRGISPTRSDDNSFDAPVAVVIDGIYLGTLAGQVLENFDLERVEILRGPQGTLFGKNTVGGVINVVRSRPTGEFGGKFKLTGGQDGQREARLVVNTAISDNVALKFFGTKIDYDGFMDNVTTGRGVAEKDYGNVGATILVDNDRFDALLTIEGFSDAGTLDAFHTNYNVGKDVLPKPPQGSAENDFSEGFTTCLAFGACRTSLATPGFSENDKDNVYDLETEAVTLNMTYELNENLTLASVTGVRKVNEYRLYDFDASAAPFITIERFNDYEQTSQELRLDGAFENLKFTAGLYYFNNEFEQDWITGDTFWGVLFGGLLRAPDIGAVLGVDALAGVPGLVACQIGVFAPVACDSALTMNDISGNITQILYETQDTTSVAAFFQGDYNLTDDLTLTAGLRWTREEKDFIAGQAYLSNEQRALARNFPGYADLSQEWTELSPKIGLTYQVNDNAIAFISYSEGFHSGGFFGVNQNIRDFERDQYDPEYAGNWEIGYKSQLLDNRMRLNVTYFRNDFEDKQESFVALDPDTKTVASVFDNAASVIYQGIELEVQYVFNEYLRGFLNYGRLDAEYDEFETDINPNDAATIIEDASFLNPRNAPDFTLGLGGTLSLPMGDGTLETFVKYTRIAEVDANLLNLKQSKIAERDDLAASIGYYAENWSLVAYGKNLTDERFEVFFPIATLFAAGSVNRPRTLGVELSYQF
;
A
#
# COMPACT_ATOMS: atom_id res chain seq x y z
N MET A 1 23.54 -2.10 20.68
CA MET A 1 23.41 -0.80 21.35
C MET A 1 24.18 0.26 20.58
N ARG A 2 23.71 0.65 19.42
CA ARG A 2 24.13 1.90 18.79
C ARG A 2 23.30 3.02 19.41
N LYS A 3 23.97 4.06 19.88
CA LYS A 3 23.29 5.24 20.39
C LYS A 3 22.55 5.90 19.24
N ILE A 4 21.23 5.81 19.24
CA ILE A 4 20.36 6.63 18.43
C ILE A 4 20.59 8.06 18.91
N GLY A 5 21.17 8.87 18.02
CA GLY A 5 21.34 10.30 18.25
C GLY A 5 19.97 10.95 18.05
N THR A 6 19.26 11.17 19.14
CA THR A 6 18.06 12.03 19.14
C THR A 6 18.42 13.40 18.61
N LEU A 7 17.96 13.72 17.42
CA LEU A 7 17.89 15.08 16.92
C LEU A 7 16.77 15.81 17.70
N GLY A 8 17.12 16.28 18.88
CA GLY A 8 16.29 17.13 19.70
C GLY A 8 16.22 18.53 19.09
N LEU A 9 15.33 18.75 18.16
CA LEU A 9 14.99 20.07 17.68
C LEU A 9 13.48 20.12 17.43
N VAL A 10 12.70 20.37 18.44
CA VAL A 10 11.46 21.17 18.46
C VAL A 10 10.89 21.18 19.89
N THR A 11 11.50 21.96 20.74
CA THR A 11 10.78 22.48 21.91
C THR A 11 11.15 23.95 22.05
N GLY A 12 10.20 24.82 21.71
CA GLY A 12 10.28 26.23 22.05
C GLY A 12 9.92 27.24 20.96
N LEU A 13 8.79 27.10 20.29
CA LEU A 13 8.16 28.25 19.63
C LEU A 13 7.05 28.79 20.53
N THR A 14 7.39 29.72 21.38
CA THR A 14 6.43 30.61 22.05
C THR A 14 5.79 31.53 21.00
N MET A 15 4.52 31.31 20.71
CA MET A 15 3.69 32.15 19.85
C MET A 15 3.48 33.51 20.49
N GLY A 16 4.27 34.50 20.05
CA GLY A 16 4.00 35.89 20.32
C GLY A 16 2.99 36.43 19.31
N ALA A 17 1.79 36.71 19.76
CA ALA A 17 0.73 37.32 18.94
C ALA A 17 1.13 38.70 18.46
N VAL A 18 1.36 38.87 17.16
CA VAL A 18 1.40 40.20 16.50
C VAL A 18 0.08 40.39 15.76
N LEU A 19 -0.86 41.05 16.43
CA LEU A 19 -2.08 41.61 15.81
C LEU A 19 -1.73 42.95 15.14
N GLY A 20 -1.36 42.87 13.85
CA GLY A 20 -1.27 44.05 12.99
C GLY A 20 -2.49 44.07 12.06
N ALA A 21 -3.31 45.13 12.17
CA ALA A 21 -4.44 45.32 11.27
C ALA A 21 -3.96 45.56 9.84
N MET A 22 -4.15 44.57 8.94
CA MET A 22 -3.99 44.71 7.50
C MET A 22 -5.37 44.74 6.84
N SER A 23 -5.58 45.71 5.96
CA SER A 23 -6.73 45.82 5.09
C SER A 23 -6.66 44.72 4.03
N LEU A 24 -7.60 43.77 4.09
CA LEU A 24 -7.73 42.65 3.19
C LEU A 24 -8.31 43.05 1.84
N PRO A 25 -7.81 42.50 0.72
CA PRO A 25 -8.52 42.56 -0.55
C PRO A 25 -9.76 41.67 -0.48
N THR A 26 -10.91 42.20 -0.82
CA THR A 26 -12.18 41.48 -0.97
C THR A 26 -12.07 40.52 -2.14
N LEU A 27 -11.85 39.26 -1.86
CA LEU A 27 -12.08 38.16 -2.82
C LEU A 27 -13.60 37.93 -2.86
N ALA A 28 -14.20 38.17 -4.03
CA ALA A 28 -15.61 37.90 -4.30
C ALA A 28 -15.89 36.40 -4.05
N ALA A 29 -17.01 36.10 -3.39
CA ALA A 29 -17.52 34.75 -3.28
C ALA A 29 -17.59 34.14 -4.70
N SER A 30 -16.85 33.05 -4.90
CA SER A 30 -16.85 32.31 -6.18
C SER A 30 -18.30 31.90 -6.48
N GLU A 31 -18.89 32.43 -7.55
CA GLU A 31 -20.13 31.89 -8.10
C GLU A 31 -19.84 30.42 -8.48
N ARG A 32 -20.41 29.47 -7.74
CA ARG A 32 -20.24 28.06 -8.05
C ARG A 32 -20.82 27.79 -9.44
N SER A 33 -19.96 27.26 -10.30
CA SER A 33 -20.33 26.91 -11.66
C SER A 33 -21.41 25.81 -11.64
N ALA A 34 -22.46 25.98 -12.43
CA ALA A 34 -23.47 24.94 -12.66
C ALA A 34 -22.99 23.83 -13.61
N VAL A 35 -21.69 23.79 -13.91
CA VAL A 35 -21.02 22.80 -14.76
C VAL A 35 -19.86 22.15 -14.03
N LEU A 36 -19.44 20.99 -14.47
CA LEU A 36 -18.25 20.30 -13.98
C LEU A 36 -16.99 21.03 -14.46
N GLU A 37 -16.03 21.20 -13.56
CA GLU A 37 -14.74 21.78 -13.89
C GLU A 37 -13.91 20.79 -14.73
N GLU A 38 -13.07 21.32 -15.61
CA GLU A 38 -12.08 20.52 -16.32
C GLU A 38 -11.01 20.04 -15.32
N VAL A 39 -10.67 18.75 -15.38
CA VAL A 39 -9.65 18.16 -14.53
C VAL A 39 -8.41 17.89 -15.37
N VAL A 40 -7.34 18.63 -15.09
CA VAL A 40 -6.03 18.44 -15.72
C VAL A 40 -5.25 17.39 -14.93
N VAL A 41 -4.60 16.49 -15.64
CA VAL A 41 -3.80 15.39 -15.09
C VAL A 41 -2.41 15.33 -15.75
N THR A 42 -1.47 14.67 -15.07
CA THR A 42 -0.12 14.41 -15.58
C THR A 42 0.15 12.91 -15.78
N ALA A 43 -0.90 12.13 -15.93
CA ALA A 43 -0.88 10.68 -16.10
C ALA A 43 -0.01 10.18 -17.24
N ARG A 44 0.22 11.01 -18.27
CA ARG A 44 1.11 10.70 -19.39
C ARG A 44 2.37 11.57 -19.41
N LYS A 45 2.80 12.04 -18.23
CA LYS A 45 3.99 12.90 -18.04
C LYS A 45 3.86 14.31 -18.66
N GLN A 46 2.72 14.65 -19.21
CA GLN A 46 2.36 15.96 -19.76
C GLN A 46 1.00 16.38 -19.16
N GLU A 47 0.78 17.69 -19.05
CA GLU A 47 -0.52 18.21 -18.61
C GLU A 47 -1.57 18.05 -19.72
N GLU A 48 -2.63 17.31 -19.43
CA GLU A 48 -3.70 17.01 -20.36
C GLU A 48 -5.04 16.94 -19.63
N SER A 49 -6.15 17.16 -20.35
CA SER A 49 -7.49 16.93 -19.79
C SER A 49 -7.72 15.44 -19.53
N ALA A 50 -8.20 15.09 -18.35
CA ALA A 50 -8.53 13.71 -18.01
C ALA A 50 -9.57 13.08 -18.95
N GLN A 51 -10.39 13.91 -19.65
CA GLN A 51 -11.41 13.45 -20.60
C GLN A 51 -10.83 13.17 -21.99
N ASP A 52 -9.67 13.75 -22.33
CA ASP A 52 -9.07 13.62 -23.66
C ASP A 52 -8.06 12.48 -23.75
N ILE A 53 -7.60 11.94 -22.60
CA ILE A 53 -6.63 10.86 -22.58
C ILE A 53 -7.27 9.47 -22.67
N PRO A 54 -6.78 8.57 -23.56
CA PRO A 54 -7.35 7.25 -23.82
C PRO A 54 -6.87 6.19 -22.80
N ILE A 55 -7.08 6.42 -21.53
CA ILE A 55 -6.78 5.47 -20.43
C ILE A 55 -7.89 5.54 -19.37
N ALA A 56 -8.06 4.43 -18.62
CA ALA A 56 -8.93 4.40 -17.45
C ALA A 56 -8.25 5.17 -16.31
N ILE A 57 -8.74 6.37 -15.99
CA ILE A 57 -8.20 7.24 -14.95
C ILE A 57 -9.31 7.89 -14.13
N THR A 58 -9.12 7.95 -12.82
CA THR A 58 -9.88 8.78 -11.90
C THR A 58 -8.94 9.84 -11.33
N ALA A 59 -9.30 11.12 -11.43
CA ALA A 59 -8.54 12.20 -10.83
C ALA A 59 -9.39 12.90 -9.77
N LEU A 60 -8.85 12.99 -8.57
CA LEU A 60 -9.47 13.59 -7.40
C LEU A 60 -8.79 14.92 -7.09
N THR A 61 -9.57 15.97 -6.99
CA THR A 61 -9.12 17.35 -6.69
C THR A 61 -9.96 17.93 -5.56
N GLN A 62 -11.17 18.38 -5.86
CA GLN A 62 -12.10 18.96 -4.88
C GLN A 62 -12.53 17.96 -3.80
N GLU A 63 -12.62 16.68 -4.14
CA GLU A 63 -12.96 15.60 -3.21
C GLU A 63 -11.96 15.52 -2.03
N LEU A 64 -10.67 15.84 -2.30
CA LEU A 64 -9.61 15.82 -1.29
C LEU A 64 -9.79 16.88 -0.18
N GLU A 65 -10.55 17.94 -0.45
CA GLU A 65 -10.86 18.94 0.57
C GLU A 65 -11.96 18.49 1.56
N ASN A 66 -12.62 17.37 1.27
CA ASN A 66 -13.64 16.82 2.16
C ASN A 66 -13.03 16.34 3.48
N SER A 67 -13.59 16.82 4.60
CA SER A 67 -13.08 16.48 5.93
C SER A 67 -13.19 15.00 6.32
N SER A 68 -13.93 14.19 5.55
CA SER A 68 -13.96 12.73 5.75
C SER A 68 -12.78 12.00 5.10
N ILE A 69 -12.02 12.65 4.20
CA ILE A 69 -10.81 12.10 3.57
C ILE A 69 -9.59 12.61 4.34
N ARG A 70 -8.91 11.73 5.07
CA ARG A 70 -7.76 12.04 5.90
C ARG A 70 -6.44 11.53 5.33
N ASN A 71 -6.48 10.38 4.68
CA ASN A 71 -5.34 9.76 4.02
C ASN A 71 -5.81 9.01 2.76
N LEU A 72 -4.88 8.42 2.03
CA LEU A 72 -5.19 7.66 0.82
C LEU A 72 -6.12 6.47 1.07
N GLY A 73 -6.12 5.88 2.27
CA GLY A 73 -7.03 4.78 2.63
C GLY A 73 -8.52 5.16 2.61
N ASP A 74 -8.86 6.44 2.75
CA ASP A 74 -10.23 6.94 2.68
C ASP A 74 -10.78 7.08 1.25
N LEU A 75 -9.96 6.79 0.22
CA LEU A 75 -10.33 6.91 -1.20
C LEU A 75 -11.19 5.76 -1.72
N ASN A 76 -11.48 4.75 -0.91
CA ASN A 76 -12.40 3.67 -1.28
C ASN A 76 -13.75 4.23 -1.76
N GLY A 77 -14.23 3.73 -2.91
CA GLY A 77 -15.48 4.17 -3.55
C GLY A 77 -15.36 5.40 -4.44
N TYR A 78 -14.21 6.10 -4.47
CA TYR A 78 -14.00 7.21 -5.42
C TYR A 78 -13.50 6.76 -6.78
N SER A 79 -12.98 5.54 -6.91
CA SER A 79 -12.59 4.93 -8.18
C SER A 79 -13.17 3.51 -8.28
N PRO A 80 -13.63 3.06 -9.45
CA PRO A 80 -14.05 1.67 -9.66
C PRO A 80 -12.88 0.70 -9.43
N ASN A 81 -13.16 -0.48 -8.85
CA ASN A 81 -12.22 -1.57 -8.64
C ASN A 81 -10.92 -1.17 -7.90
N LEU A 82 -11.00 -0.10 -7.09
CA LEU A 82 -9.93 0.34 -6.20
C LEU A 82 -10.28 -0.01 -4.77
N ILE A 83 -9.38 -0.67 -4.07
CA ILE A 83 -9.46 -0.94 -2.64
C ILE A 83 -8.14 -0.57 -2.00
N PHE A 84 -8.18 0.35 -1.06
CA PHE A 84 -7.13 0.51 -0.07
C PHE A 84 -7.47 -0.41 1.09
N GLY A 85 -6.70 -1.48 1.26
CA GLY A 85 -6.73 -2.33 2.43
C GLY A 85 -5.80 -1.77 3.50
N SER A 86 -6.12 -1.99 4.77
CA SER A 86 -5.06 -1.97 5.77
C SER A 86 -4.20 -3.22 5.51
N ASP A 87 -2.91 -3.06 5.51
CA ASP A 87 -2.01 -4.19 5.64
C ASP A 87 -2.09 -4.71 7.09
N GLY A 88 -3.31 -5.14 7.46
CA GLY A 88 -3.54 -5.80 8.73
C GLY A 88 -2.70 -7.04 8.91
N SER A 89 -2.05 -7.48 7.81
CA SER A 89 -1.35 -8.73 7.80
C SER A 89 -0.19 -8.77 8.77
N ARG A 90 0.37 -7.63 9.09
CA ARG A 90 1.62 -7.65 9.87
C ARG A 90 1.93 -6.28 10.46
N GLY A 91 0.85 -5.59 10.82
CA GLY A 91 0.97 -4.47 11.69
C GLY A 91 1.09 -3.10 11.06
N GLY A 92 0.32 -2.76 10.03
CA GLY A 92 0.09 -1.37 9.61
C GLY A 92 1.32 -0.64 9.02
N GLY A 93 1.08 0.44 8.29
CA GLY A 93 2.13 1.31 7.77
C GLY A 93 2.52 1.08 6.32
N GLY A 94 2.26 -0.10 5.75
CA GLY A 94 2.34 -0.34 4.31
C GLY A 94 1.00 -0.09 3.63
N ALA A 95 1.01 0.47 2.42
CA ALA A 95 -0.20 0.61 1.62
C ALA A 95 -0.51 -0.72 0.90
N ASN A 96 -1.54 -1.43 1.32
CA ASN A 96 -2.07 -2.54 0.54
C ASN A 96 -3.06 -1.99 -0.49
N ILE A 97 -2.54 -1.63 -1.65
CA ILE A 97 -3.34 -1.06 -2.74
C ILE A 97 -3.73 -2.17 -3.70
N ASN A 98 -5.02 -2.31 -3.92
CA ASN A 98 -5.60 -3.26 -4.85
C ASN A 98 -6.32 -2.52 -5.97
N ILE A 99 -5.93 -2.75 -7.20
CA ILE A 99 -6.60 -2.24 -8.39
C ILE A 99 -6.99 -3.42 -9.28
N ARG A 100 -8.28 -3.59 -9.60
CA ARG A 100 -8.81 -4.66 -10.45
C ARG A 100 -8.44 -6.08 -9.96
N GLY A 101 -8.39 -6.28 -8.62
CA GLY A 101 -8.01 -7.56 -8.02
C GLY A 101 -6.50 -7.78 -7.88
N ILE A 102 -5.67 -6.86 -8.38
CA ILE A 102 -4.21 -6.95 -8.33
C ILE A 102 -3.70 -6.23 -7.09
N SER A 103 -3.07 -6.97 -6.18
CA SER A 103 -2.59 -6.48 -4.89
C SER A 103 -1.23 -7.10 -4.54
N PRO A 104 -0.47 -6.49 -3.62
CA PRO A 104 0.78 -7.08 -3.14
C PRO A 104 0.58 -8.48 -2.61
N THR A 105 1.47 -9.39 -2.97
CA THR A 105 1.48 -10.77 -2.47
C THR A 105 2.01 -10.82 -1.04
N ARG A 106 3.02 -9.99 -0.77
CA ARG A 106 3.59 -9.74 0.55
C ARG A 106 3.88 -8.26 0.71
N SER A 107 3.62 -7.74 1.88
CA SER A 107 3.80 -6.33 2.21
C SER A 107 4.77 -6.10 3.37
N ASP A 108 5.29 -7.19 3.89
CA ASP A 108 6.13 -7.24 5.08
C ASP A 108 7.60 -7.50 4.79
N ASP A 109 7.96 -7.70 3.53
CA ASP A 109 9.29 -8.04 3.06
C ASP A 109 9.67 -7.11 1.92
N ASN A 110 10.79 -6.38 2.06
CA ASN A 110 11.26 -5.44 1.05
C ASN A 110 11.93 -6.10 -0.16
N SER A 111 12.17 -7.41 -0.14
CA SER A 111 12.60 -8.15 -1.32
C SER A 111 11.47 -8.26 -2.37
N PHE A 112 10.21 -8.00 -1.96
CA PHE A 112 9.04 -7.98 -2.83
C PHE A 112 8.66 -6.55 -3.21
N ASP A 113 8.59 -6.30 -4.50
CA ASP A 113 8.02 -5.09 -5.05
C ASP A 113 6.48 -5.10 -4.99
N ALA A 114 5.82 -3.95 -5.03
CA ALA A 114 4.37 -3.86 -5.14
C ALA A 114 3.92 -3.83 -6.61
N PRO A 115 2.84 -4.54 -7.00
CA PRO A 115 2.33 -4.54 -8.38
C PRO A 115 1.56 -3.27 -8.77
N VAL A 116 1.27 -2.41 -7.79
CA VAL A 116 0.68 -1.07 -7.96
C VAL A 116 1.67 -0.04 -7.46
N ALA A 117 2.11 0.84 -8.33
CA ALA A 117 3.09 1.85 -7.98
C ALA A 117 2.45 3.07 -7.29
N VAL A 118 3.11 3.59 -6.26
CA VAL A 118 2.84 4.93 -5.71
C VAL A 118 3.93 5.88 -6.17
N VAL A 119 3.51 7.01 -6.74
CA VAL A 119 4.39 8.04 -7.27
C VAL A 119 4.03 9.36 -6.60
N ILE A 120 5.02 10.11 -6.10
CA ILE A 120 4.83 11.43 -5.50
C ILE A 120 5.66 12.43 -6.27
N ASP A 121 5.03 13.44 -6.87
CA ASP A 121 5.69 14.49 -7.64
C ASP A 121 6.67 13.92 -8.70
N GLY A 122 6.31 12.79 -9.30
CA GLY A 122 7.11 12.09 -10.30
C GLY A 122 8.11 11.06 -9.78
N ILE A 123 8.28 10.93 -8.46
CA ILE A 123 9.20 9.97 -7.83
C ILE A 123 8.45 8.68 -7.44
N TYR A 124 8.87 7.55 -8.01
CA TYR A 124 8.40 6.22 -7.63
C TYR A 124 8.87 5.87 -6.21
N LEU A 125 7.98 5.34 -5.37
CA LEU A 125 8.28 4.84 -4.04
C LEU A 125 8.53 3.33 -4.09
N GLY A 126 9.79 2.93 -3.96
CA GLY A 126 10.21 1.53 -4.12
C GLY A 126 10.00 0.66 -2.88
N THR A 127 9.54 1.20 -1.74
CA THR A 127 9.14 0.41 -0.56
C THR A 127 7.70 0.73 -0.17
N LEU A 128 6.97 -0.24 0.35
CA LEU A 128 5.61 -0.06 0.87
C LEU A 128 5.59 0.76 2.17
N ALA A 129 6.70 0.77 2.91
CA ALA A 129 6.83 1.57 4.11
C ALA A 129 6.72 3.07 3.80
N GLY A 130 5.84 3.76 4.52
CA GLY A 130 5.61 5.19 4.34
C GLY A 130 4.88 5.60 3.05
N GLN A 131 4.15 4.67 2.41
CA GLN A 131 3.26 4.99 1.28
C GLN A 131 1.87 5.47 1.71
N VAL A 132 1.46 5.26 2.96
CA VAL A 132 0.19 5.79 3.48
C VAL A 132 0.37 7.27 3.78
N LEU A 133 0.03 8.09 2.80
CA LEU A 133 0.18 9.53 2.86
C LEU A 133 -1.03 10.19 3.50
N GLU A 134 -0.78 11.15 4.39
CA GLU A 134 -1.82 12.04 4.90
C GLU A 134 -2.27 13.00 3.81
N ASN A 135 -3.59 13.17 3.69
CA ASN A 135 -4.20 14.08 2.71
C ASN A 135 -4.13 15.52 3.21
N PHE A 136 -3.03 16.21 2.91
CA PHE A 136 -2.91 17.64 3.17
C PHE A 136 -1.92 18.29 2.20
N ASP A 137 -2.30 19.46 1.69
CA ASP A 137 -1.50 20.21 0.70
C ASP A 137 -1.31 19.45 -0.63
N LEU A 138 -2.24 18.57 -0.96
CA LEU A 138 -2.28 17.91 -2.26
C LEU A 138 -3.05 18.77 -3.26
N GLU A 139 -2.57 18.84 -4.48
CA GLU A 139 -3.29 19.42 -5.61
C GLU A 139 -4.29 18.42 -6.16
N ARG A 140 -3.82 17.18 -6.37
CA ARG A 140 -4.64 16.07 -6.88
C ARG A 140 -4.03 14.71 -6.61
N VAL A 141 -4.88 13.70 -6.69
CA VAL A 141 -4.50 12.29 -6.73
C VAL A 141 -5.07 11.67 -8.00
N GLU A 142 -4.19 11.10 -8.82
CA GLU A 142 -4.54 10.45 -10.08
C GLU A 142 -4.43 8.94 -9.90
N ILE A 143 -5.50 8.20 -10.19
CA ILE A 143 -5.59 6.75 -10.08
C ILE A 143 -5.66 6.18 -11.50
N LEU A 144 -4.52 5.68 -12.00
CA LEU A 144 -4.40 5.06 -13.30
C LEU A 144 -4.60 3.56 -13.15
N ARG A 145 -5.60 3.00 -13.81
CA ARG A 145 -5.93 1.58 -13.71
C ARG A 145 -5.37 0.80 -14.90
N GLY A 146 -4.92 -0.44 -14.65
CA GLY A 146 -4.26 -1.30 -15.62
C GLY A 146 -2.79 -0.95 -15.87
N PRO A 147 -2.06 -1.79 -16.61
CA PRO A 147 -0.61 -1.67 -16.79
C PRO A 147 -0.16 -0.31 -17.35
N GLN A 148 0.81 0.30 -16.69
CA GLN A 148 1.43 1.57 -17.06
C GLN A 148 2.93 1.43 -17.37
N GLY A 149 3.37 0.24 -17.83
CA GLY A 149 4.78 -0.11 -18.02
C GLY A 149 5.55 0.84 -18.93
N THR A 150 4.93 1.40 -19.98
CA THR A 150 5.61 2.26 -20.95
C THR A 150 6.16 3.55 -20.35
N LEU A 151 5.36 4.28 -19.55
CA LEU A 151 5.76 5.59 -19.00
C LEU A 151 6.23 5.55 -17.55
N PHE A 152 5.67 4.65 -16.73
CA PHE A 152 6.03 4.54 -15.32
C PHE A 152 7.02 3.41 -15.04
N GLY A 153 7.07 2.39 -15.93
CA GLY A 153 8.06 1.33 -15.88
C GLY A 153 7.61 0.12 -15.07
N LYS A 154 8.59 -0.50 -14.39
CA LYS A 154 8.39 -1.71 -13.61
C LYS A 154 7.32 -1.56 -12.53
N ASN A 155 6.75 -2.68 -12.09
CA ASN A 155 5.88 -2.74 -10.90
C ASN A 155 4.59 -1.91 -11.01
N THR A 156 4.06 -1.79 -12.23
CA THR A 156 2.86 -1.03 -12.56
C THR A 156 1.80 -1.87 -13.27
N VAL A 157 1.82 -3.19 -13.07
CA VAL A 157 0.90 -4.14 -13.74
C VAL A 157 -0.56 -3.97 -13.28
N GLY A 158 -0.78 -3.56 -12.03
CA GLY A 158 -2.11 -3.23 -11.52
C GLY A 158 -2.52 -1.80 -11.82
N GLY A 159 -1.57 -0.87 -11.82
CA GLY A 159 -1.81 0.55 -12.02
C GLY A 159 -0.83 1.47 -11.30
N VAL A 160 -1.19 2.75 -11.23
CA VAL A 160 -0.39 3.80 -10.57
C VAL A 160 -1.29 4.71 -9.75
N ILE A 161 -0.89 5.02 -8.54
CA ILE A 161 -1.40 6.12 -7.73
C ILE A 161 -0.40 7.27 -7.83
N ASN A 162 -0.73 8.29 -8.60
CA ASN A 162 0.12 9.46 -8.79
C ASN A 162 -0.39 10.62 -7.91
N VAL A 163 0.41 11.00 -6.93
CA VAL A 163 0.12 12.05 -5.96
C VAL A 163 0.89 13.31 -6.35
N VAL A 164 0.17 14.39 -6.55
CA VAL A 164 0.73 15.68 -6.92
C VAL A 164 0.44 16.69 -5.81
N ARG A 165 1.49 17.32 -5.29
CA ARG A 165 1.39 18.36 -4.26
C ARG A 165 1.11 19.72 -4.86
N SER A 166 0.48 20.59 -4.06
CA SER A 166 0.28 21.97 -4.46
C SER A 166 1.60 22.72 -4.63
N ARG A 167 1.65 23.63 -5.59
CA ARG A 167 2.83 24.48 -5.84
C ARG A 167 2.82 25.73 -4.91
N PRO A 168 3.99 26.33 -4.61
CA PRO A 168 4.05 27.64 -3.97
C PRO A 168 3.30 28.69 -4.81
N THR A 169 2.45 29.48 -4.16
CA THR A 169 1.56 30.46 -4.86
C THR A 169 2.26 31.74 -5.31
N GLY A 170 3.45 32.04 -4.78
CA GLY A 170 4.12 33.32 -5.05
C GLY A 170 3.51 34.52 -4.33
N GLU A 171 2.51 34.32 -3.48
CA GLU A 171 1.86 35.34 -2.66
C GLU A 171 1.93 34.98 -1.18
N PHE A 172 1.91 35.99 -0.31
CA PHE A 172 1.82 35.69 1.12
C PHE A 172 0.42 35.25 1.49
N GLY A 173 0.32 34.06 2.06
CA GLY A 173 -0.94 33.49 2.50
C GLY A 173 -0.75 32.09 3.07
N GLY A 174 -1.83 31.47 3.50
CA GLY A 174 -1.75 30.14 4.05
C GLY A 174 -3.08 29.59 4.52
N LYS A 175 -3.02 28.33 4.97
CA LYS A 175 -4.18 27.62 5.51
C LYS A 175 -3.76 26.85 6.74
N PHE A 176 -4.55 26.89 7.79
CA PHE A 176 -4.41 25.93 8.87
C PHE A 176 -5.72 25.19 9.13
N LYS A 177 -5.60 23.95 9.57
CA LYS A 177 -6.72 23.10 9.98
C LYS A 177 -6.46 22.55 11.37
N LEU A 178 -7.47 22.57 12.23
CA LEU A 178 -7.47 21.93 13.55
C LEU A 178 -8.61 20.93 13.60
N THR A 179 -8.31 19.70 13.97
CA THR A 179 -9.31 18.62 14.09
C THR A 179 -9.31 18.06 15.48
N GLY A 180 -10.49 17.85 16.04
CA GLY A 180 -10.71 17.09 17.27
C GLY A 180 -11.80 16.05 17.05
N GLY A 181 -11.62 14.87 17.61
CA GLY A 181 -12.56 13.76 17.39
C GLY A 181 -12.59 12.76 18.52
N GLN A 182 -13.28 11.64 18.26
CA GLN A 182 -13.33 10.51 19.17
C GLN A 182 -11.95 9.90 19.37
N ASP A 183 -11.78 9.08 20.39
CA ASP A 183 -10.57 8.32 20.70
C ASP A 183 -9.32 9.21 20.79
N GLY A 184 -9.49 10.41 21.37
CA GLY A 184 -8.41 11.35 21.61
C GLY A 184 -7.85 12.01 20.34
N GLN A 185 -8.51 11.92 19.20
CA GLN A 185 -8.04 12.50 17.93
C GLN A 185 -7.80 14.01 18.06
N ARG A 186 -6.59 14.44 17.71
CA ARG A 186 -6.13 15.82 17.68
C ARG A 186 -5.22 15.99 16.47
N GLU A 187 -5.58 16.90 15.58
CA GLU A 187 -4.76 17.18 14.42
C GLU A 187 -4.54 18.69 14.27
N ALA A 188 -3.33 19.04 13.85
CA ALA A 188 -2.97 20.39 13.44
C ALA A 188 -2.23 20.31 12.10
N ARG A 189 -2.69 21.09 11.12
CA ARG A 189 -2.10 21.13 9.77
C ARG A 189 -1.92 22.57 9.35
N LEU A 190 -0.77 22.91 8.77
CA LEU A 190 -0.38 24.27 8.40
C LEU A 190 0.33 24.30 7.05
N VAL A 191 -0.09 25.21 6.18
CA VAL A 191 0.64 25.62 4.98
C VAL A 191 0.81 27.13 4.99
N VAL A 192 2.01 27.60 4.66
CA VAL A 192 2.32 29.03 4.53
C VAL A 192 3.08 29.25 3.23
N ASN A 193 2.58 30.12 2.38
CA ASN A 193 3.20 30.57 1.15
C ASN A 193 3.78 31.97 1.30
N THR A 194 4.86 32.26 0.59
CA THR A 194 5.41 33.62 0.49
C THR A 194 6.24 33.79 -0.78
N ALA A 195 6.26 34.99 -1.35
CA ALA A 195 7.21 35.36 -2.37
C ALA A 195 8.56 35.74 -1.75
N ILE A 196 9.66 35.32 -2.36
CA ILE A 196 11.01 35.85 -2.10
C ILE A 196 11.32 36.95 -3.11
N SER A 197 10.91 36.77 -4.36
CA SER A 197 11.00 37.72 -5.47
C SER A 197 9.91 37.42 -6.49
N ASP A 198 9.83 38.19 -7.56
CA ASP A 198 8.85 38.00 -8.64
C ASP A 198 8.95 36.59 -9.30
N ASN A 199 10.12 35.96 -9.24
CA ASN A 199 10.40 34.67 -9.86
C ASN A 199 10.71 33.56 -8.83
N VAL A 200 10.66 33.82 -7.53
CA VAL A 200 10.99 32.85 -6.50
C VAL A 200 9.94 32.86 -5.42
N ALA A 201 9.27 31.74 -5.27
CA ALA A 201 8.29 31.51 -4.24
C ALA A 201 8.75 30.40 -3.25
N LEU A 202 8.24 30.48 -2.04
CA LEU A 202 8.55 29.53 -0.97
C LEU A 202 7.25 29.09 -0.31
N LYS A 203 7.14 27.80 -0.03
CA LYS A 203 6.07 27.21 0.75
C LYS A 203 6.65 26.41 1.91
N PHE A 204 6.07 26.56 3.10
CA PHE A 204 6.29 25.69 4.26
C PHE A 204 5.02 24.94 4.56
N PHE A 205 5.14 23.68 4.93
CA PHE A 205 4.02 22.86 5.35
C PHE A 205 4.39 22.00 6.56
N GLY A 206 3.37 21.66 7.35
CA GLY A 206 3.54 20.78 8.50
C GLY A 206 2.21 20.19 8.97
N THR A 207 2.28 18.99 9.48
CA THR A 207 1.15 18.21 10.02
C THR A 207 1.58 17.56 11.33
N LYS A 208 0.69 17.61 12.34
CA LYS A 208 0.82 16.80 13.57
C LYS A 208 -0.52 16.15 13.82
N ILE A 209 -0.51 14.82 14.05
CA ILE A 209 -1.68 14.01 14.32
C ILE A 209 -1.38 13.17 15.54
N ASP A 210 -2.22 13.27 16.55
CA ASP A 210 -2.25 12.42 17.72
C ASP A 210 -3.60 11.69 17.77
N TYR A 211 -3.58 10.41 18.10
CA TYR A 211 -4.74 9.53 18.21
C TYR A 211 -4.47 8.47 19.26
N ASP A 212 -5.38 8.33 20.26
CA ASP A 212 -5.17 7.43 21.41
C ASP A 212 -5.52 5.96 21.11
N GLY A 213 -5.88 5.64 19.83
CA GLY A 213 -6.29 4.30 19.42
C GLY A 213 -7.77 4.02 19.68
N PHE A 214 -8.29 2.96 19.05
CA PHE A 214 -9.72 2.59 19.14
C PHE A 214 -9.97 1.26 19.87
N MET A 215 -8.91 0.60 20.32
CA MET A 215 -8.97 -0.63 21.12
C MET A 215 -8.06 -0.50 22.34
N ASP A 216 -8.38 -1.26 23.39
CA ASP A 216 -7.55 -1.39 24.58
C ASP A 216 -6.91 -2.78 24.60
N ASN A 217 -5.60 -2.85 24.81
CA ASN A 217 -4.95 -4.10 25.17
C ASN A 217 -5.19 -4.38 26.66
N VAL A 218 -6.05 -5.33 26.96
CA VAL A 218 -6.45 -5.61 28.36
C VAL A 218 -5.35 -6.32 29.17
N THR A 219 -4.34 -6.85 28.52
CA THR A 219 -3.18 -7.49 29.18
C THR A 219 -2.18 -6.45 29.64
N THR A 220 -1.83 -5.50 28.79
CA THR A 220 -0.82 -4.46 29.08
C THR A 220 -1.45 -3.17 29.61
N GLY A 221 -2.74 -2.94 29.37
CA GLY A 221 -3.46 -1.74 29.78
C GLY A 221 -3.18 -0.51 28.93
N ARG A 222 -2.68 -0.69 27.67
CA ARG A 222 -2.40 0.39 26.71
C ARG A 222 -3.41 0.43 25.57
N GLY A 223 -3.50 1.59 24.93
CA GLY A 223 -4.22 1.76 23.69
C GLY A 223 -3.57 1.00 22.53
N VAL A 224 -4.37 0.65 21.53
CA VAL A 224 -3.97 -0.05 20.33
C VAL A 224 -4.43 0.73 19.10
N ALA A 225 -3.65 0.72 18.03
CA ALA A 225 -3.81 1.58 16.87
C ALA A 225 -3.67 3.07 17.21
N GLU A 226 -2.79 3.37 18.15
CA GLU A 226 -2.37 4.74 18.47
C GLU A 226 -1.61 5.34 17.28
N LYS A 227 -1.70 6.65 17.10
CA LYS A 227 -0.95 7.39 16.08
C LYS A 227 -0.29 8.61 16.67
N ASP A 228 1.00 8.75 16.44
CA ASP A 228 1.81 9.94 16.74
C ASP A 228 2.57 10.33 15.47
N TYR A 229 1.83 10.95 14.52
CA TYR A 229 2.36 11.32 13.21
C TYR A 229 2.79 12.77 13.17
N GLY A 230 3.95 13.04 12.59
CA GLY A 230 4.47 14.36 12.30
C GLY A 230 5.08 14.44 10.90
N ASN A 231 4.72 15.48 10.15
CA ASN A 231 5.34 15.81 8.86
C ASN A 231 5.75 17.27 8.84
N VAL A 232 6.90 17.59 8.26
CA VAL A 232 7.36 18.94 8.03
C VAL A 232 8.15 19.02 6.73
N GLY A 233 7.95 20.10 5.97
CA GLY A 233 8.72 20.30 4.75
C GLY A 233 8.67 21.73 4.25
N ALA A 234 9.48 21.96 3.22
CA ALA A 234 9.53 23.20 2.48
C ALA A 234 9.68 22.96 0.98
N THR A 235 9.04 23.80 0.19
CA THR A 235 9.15 23.78 -1.28
C THR A 235 9.60 25.14 -1.77
N ILE A 236 10.63 25.17 -2.61
CA ILE A 236 11.13 26.36 -3.31
C ILE A 236 10.76 26.24 -4.77
N LEU A 237 10.05 27.23 -5.29
CA LEU A 237 9.75 27.38 -6.71
C LEU A 237 10.62 28.48 -7.28
N VAL A 238 11.28 28.21 -8.40
CA VAL A 238 11.91 29.20 -9.28
C VAL A 238 11.19 29.11 -10.63
N ASP A 239 10.49 30.17 -11.01
CA ASP A 239 9.69 30.23 -12.22
C ASP A 239 10.10 31.45 -13.04
N ASN A 240 10.61 31.19 -14.25
CA ASN A 240 10.99 32.18 -15.25
C ASN A 240 10.36 31.82 -16.59
N ASP A 241 10.39 32.74 -17.56
CA ASP A 241 9.75 32.59 -18.89
C ASP A 241 9.99 31.25 -19.58
N ARG A 242 11.12 30.59 -19.33
CA ARG A 242 11.53 29.32 -19.98
C ARG A 242 12.01 28.25 -19.02
N PHE A 243 12.16 28.57 -17.74
CA PHE A 243 12.75 27.66 -16.76
C PHE A 243 11.88 27.63 -15.52
N ASP A 244 11.45 26.46 -15.14
CA ASP A 244 10.74 26.17 -13.90
C ASP A 244 11.53 25.15 -13.09
N ALA A 245 11.68 25.38 -11.80
CA ALA A 245 12.32 24.44 -10.89
C ALA A 245 11.59 24.40 -9.56
N LEU A 246 11.25 23.20 -9.12
CA LEU A 246 10.57 22.94 -7.87
C LEU A 246 11.43 22.02 -7.00
N LEU A 247 11.98 22.53 -5.91
CA LEU A 247 12.75 21.77 -4.93
C LEU A 247 11.91 21.58 -3.67
N THR A 248 11.59 20.33 -3.31
CA THR A 248 10.93 19.97 -2.07
C THR A 248 11.85 19.18 -1.17
N ILE A 249 11.93 19.57 0.09
CA ILE A 249 12.65 18.86 1.17
C ILE A 249 11.63 18.60 2.27
N GLU A 250 11.53 17.35 2.70
CA GLU A 250 10.56 16.95 3.72
C GLU A 250 11.08 15.83 4.61
N GLY A 251 10.51 15.75 5.79
CA GLY A 251 10.67 14.61 6.67
C GLY A 251 9.37 14.33 7.41
N PHE A 252 9.07 13.06 7.63
CA PHE A 252 7.98 12.68 8.50
C PHE A 252 8.37 11.54 9.44
N SER A 253 7.67 11.46 10.57
CA SER A 253 7.75 10.37 11.52
C SER A 253 6.36 9.91 11.93
N ASP A 254 6.21 8.63 12.19
CA ASP A 254 5.00 8.03 12.77
C ASP A 254 5.43 7.06 13.88
N ALA A 255 5.25 7.46 15.13
CA ALA A 255 5.64 6.71 16.32
C ALA A 255 4.37 6.31 17.08
N GLY A 256 3.67 5.30 16.61
CA GLY A 256 2.42 4.84 17.18
C GLY A 256 2.44 3.36 17.57
N THR A 257 1.26 2.80 17.64
CA THR A 257 1.08 1.36 17.77
C THR A 257 0.33 0.83 16.56
N LEU A 258 0.70 -0.37 16.15
CA LEU A 258 0.02 -1.05 15.06
C LEU A 258 -1.38 -1.50 15.47
N ASP A 259 -2.24 -1.79 14.47
CA ASP A 259 -3.50 -2.47 14.71
C ASP A 259 -3.23 -3.79 15.44
N ALA A 260 -3.96 -4.08 16.50
CA ALA A 260 -3.78 -5.34 17.20
C ALA A 260 -4.41 -6.48 16.44
N PHE A 261 -3.72 -7.59 16.43
CA PHE A 261 -4.36 -8.85 16.15
C PHE A 261 -5.25 -9.24 17.33
N HIS A 262 -6.37 -9.84 17.01
CA HIS A 262 -7.20 -10.55 17.97
C HIS A 262 -7.36 -11.98 17.51
N THR A 263 -7.42 -12.89 18.46
CA THR A 263 -7.70 -14.28 18.13
C THR A 263 -9.11 -14.42 17.62
N ASN A 264 -9.27 -14.96 16.42
CA ASN A 264 -10.58 -15.25 15.86
C ASN A 264 -10.97 -16.67 16.24
N TYR A 265 -11.74 -16.81 17.34
CA TYR A 265 -12.21 -18.11 17.79
C TYR A 265 -13.71 -18.27 17.62
N ASN A 266 -14.10 -19.18 16.77
CA ASN A 266 -15.15 -20.13 17.09
C ASN A 266 -14.45 -21.42 17.58
N VAL A 267 -14.20 -21.51 18.87
CA VAL A 267 -13.70 -22.72 19.50
C VAL A 267 -14.76 -23.80 19.31
N GLY A 268 -14.58 -24.66 18.38
CA GLY A 268 -15.41 -25.79 18.11
C GLY A 268 -15.85 -25.91 16.66
N LYS A 269 -15.12 -26.64 15.90
CA LYS A 269 -15.52 -27.42 14.73
C LYS A 269 -15.24 -26.92 13.31
N ASP A 270 -14.85 -25.66 13.03
CA ASP A 270 -14.73 -25.22 11.65
C ASP A 270 -13.44 -24.41 11.34
N VAL A 271 -12.35 -24.62 12.07
CA VAL A 271 -11.13 -23.80 11.93
C VAL A 271 -10.30 -24.15 10.70
N LEU A 272 -10.44 -25.33 10.15
CA LEU A 272 -9.80 -25.69 8.88
C LEU A 272 -10.84 -26.18 7.87
N PRO A 273 -10.69 -25.82 6.59
CA PRO A 273 -11.64 -26.22 5.57
C PRO A 273 -11.65 -27.76 5.45
N LYS A 274 -12.84 -28.31 5.22
CA LYS A 274 -12.89 -29.65 4.63
C LYS A 274 -12.19 -29.55 3.27
N PRO A 275 -11.18 -30.38 3.04
CA PRO A 275 -10.54 -30.46 1.76
C PRO A 275 -11.58 -30.72 0.66
N PRO A 276 -11.28 -30.35 -0.61
CA PRO A 276 -12.15 -30.65 -1.74
C PRO A 276 -12.55 -32.11 -1.74
N GLN A 277 -13.75 -32.39 -2.22
CA GLN A 277 -14.37 -33.71 -2.20
C GLN A 277 -13.44 -34.81 -2.74
N GLY A 278 -12.84 -35.59 -1.84
CA GLY A 278 -11.94 -36.72 -2.21
C GLY A 278 -10.66 -36.84 -1.37
N SER A 279 -10.29 -35.86 -0.61
CA SER A 279 -9.12 -35.90 0.29
C SER A 279 -9.51 -36.49 1.66
N ALA A 280 -8.58 -37.16 2.35
CA ALA A 280 -8.79 -37.70 3.68
C ALA A 280 -9.13 -36.57 4.65
N GLU A 281 -10.18 -36.74 5.46
CA GLU A 281 -10.51 -35.81 6.55
C GLU A 281 -9.34 -35.79 7.55
N ASN A 282 -8.45 -34.82 7.38
CA ASN A 282 -7.52 -34.46 8.45
C ASN A 282 -8.27 -33.53 9.39
N ASP A 283 -8.66 -34.09 10.51
CA ASP A 283 -9.37 -33.37 11.56
C ASP A 283 -8.37 -32.59 12.41
N PHE A 284 -7.82 -31.49 11.85
CA PHE A 284 -7.09 -30.48 12.62
C PHE A 284 -8.02 -29.62 13.48
N SER A 285 -9.33 -29.97 13.52
CA SER A 285 -10.35 -29.26 14.28
C SER A 285 -10.18 -29.29 15.79
N GLU A 286 -9.31 -30.14 16.32
CA GLU A 286 -8.90 -30.14 17.72
C GLU A 286 -7.57 -29.38 17.94
N GLY A 287 -7.27 -28.46 17.01
CA GLY A 287 -6.00 -27.80 16.84
C GLY A 287 -5.44 -27.15 18.07
N PHE A 288 -4.19 -27.31 18.18
CA PHE A 288 -3.22 -26.58 18.98
C PHE A 288 -3.41 -25.08 18.74
N THR A 289 -4.27 -24.47 19.50
CA THR A 289 -4.30 -23.03 19.59
C THR A 289 -3.52 -22.64 20.81
N THR A 290 -2.64 -21.67 20.71
CA THR A 290 -1.82 -21.17 21.81
C THR A 290 -2.66 -20.85 23.03
N CYS A 291 -3.80 -20.25 22.85
CA CYS A 291 -4.68 -19.92 23.92
C CYS A 291 -5.34 -21.15 24.57
N LEU A 292 -5.62 -22.24 23.85
CA LEU A 292 -6.07 -23.50 24.47
C LEU A 292 -4.94 -24.17 25.24
N ALA A 293 -3.71 -24.14 24.70
CA ALA A 293 -2.54 -24.71 25.36
C ALA A 293 -2.19 -23.98 26.68
N PHE A 294 -2.40 -22.67 26.73
CA PHE A 294 -2.07 -21.82 27.88
C PHE A 294 -3.27 -21.34 28.69
N GLY A 295 -4.50 -21.67 28.29
CA GLY A 295 -5.74 -21.33 29.01
C GLY A 295 -6.10 -19.84 29.01
N ALA A 296 -5.59 -19.06 28.03
CA ALA A 296 -5.61 -17.61 28.06
C ALA A 296 -6.48 -16.97 26.96
N CYS A 297 -7.55 -17.63 26.50
CA CYS A 297 -8.40 -17.06 25.45
C CYS A 297 -9.63 -16.37 26.01
N ARG A 298 -9.84 -15.11 25.70
CA ARG A 298 -11.05 -14.35 26.09
C ARG A 298 -11.68 -13.56 24.93
N THR A 299 -10.95 -13.28 23.86
CA THR A 299 -11.44 -12.43 22.77
C THR A 299 -12.08 -13.22 21.64
N SER A 300 -13.14 -12.68 21.09
CA SER A 300 -13.77 -13.11 19.84
C SER A 300 -14.28 -11.86 19.13
N LEU A 301 -14.59 -11.94 17.85
CA LEU A 301 -15.31 -10.88 17.11
C LEU A 301 -16.59 -10.42 17.83
N ALA A 302 -17.14 -11.24 18.70
CA ALA A 302 -18.30 -10.89 19.53
C ALA A 302 -17.98 -9.83 20.60
N THR A 303 -16.72 -9.53 20.86
CA THR A 303 -16.31 -8.54 21.87
C THR A 303 -15.39 -7.49 21.24
N PRO A 304 -15.93 -6.64 20.36
CA PRO A 304 -15.15 -5.59 19.70
C PRO A 304 -14.67 -4.57 20.72
N GLY A 305 -13.44 -4.10 20.59
CA GLY A 305 -12.89 -2.98 21.35
C GLY A 305 -11.75 -3.32 22.29
N PHE A 306 -11.26 -4.55 22.35
CA PHE A 306 -10.05 -4.89 23.09
C PHE A 306 -9.26 -6.05 22.46
N SER A 307 -7.96 -6.08 22.72
CA SER A 307 -7.04 -7.17 22.39
C SER A 307 -6.47 -7.79 23.66
N GLU A 308 -5.84 -8.94 23.55
CA GLU A 308 -5.22 -9.66 24.68
C GLU A 308 -3.70 -9.87 24.49
N ASN A 309 -3.07 -9.13 23.62
CA ASN A 309 -1.64 -9.26 23.30
C ASN A 309 -0.79 -9.19 24.57
N ASP A 310 0.19 -10.08 24.71
CA ASP A 310 1.10 -10.09 25.87
C ASP A 310 2.09 -8.90 25.83
N LYS A 311 2.28 -8.30 24.66
CA LYS A 311 3.11 -7.10 24.42
C LYS A 311 2.32 -6.02 23.71
N ASP A 312 2.75 -4.77 23.91
CA ASP A 312 2.25 -3.66 23.11
C ASP A 312 2.91 -3.71 21.73
N ASN A 313 2.07 -3.59 20.70
CA ASN A 313 2.57 -3.40 19.33
C ASN A 313 3.25 -2.04 19.22
N VAL A 314 4.40 -1.99 18.59
CA VAL A 314 5.17 -0.76 18.37
C VAL A 314 5.33 -0.52 16.88
N TYR A 315 5.16 0.72 16.48
CA TYR A 315 5.46 1.20 15.14
C TYR A 315 6.27 2.47 15.23
N ASP A 316 7.43 2.49 14.59
CA ASP A 316 8.28 3.67 14.51
C ASP A 316 8.80 3.78 13.08
N LEU A 317 8.42 4.84 12.39
CA LEU A 317 8.76 5.10 11.00
C LEU A 317 9.32 6.52 10.87
N GLU A 318 10.49 6.63 10.30
CA GLU A 318 11.11 7.91 9.93
C GLU A 318 11.38 7.93 8.42
N THR A 319 11.06 9.04 7.76
CA THR A 319 11.31 9.23 6.34
C THR A 319 11.90 10.61 6.09
N GLU A 320 12.93 10.66 5.27
CA GLU A 320 13.53 11.90 4.74
C GLU A 320 13.50 11.84 3.21
N ALA A 321 13.10 12.92 2.56
CA ALA A 321 13.04 12.97 1.11
C ALA A 321 13.46 14.33 0.55
N VAL A 322 14.10 14.30 -0.61
CA VAL A 322 14.43 15.45 -1.44
C VAL A 322 13.96 15.17 -2.86
N THR A 323 13.12 16.05 -3.40
CA THR A 323 12.62 15.99 -4.78
C THR A 323 12.96 17.27 -5.51
N LEU A 324 13.54 17.15 -6.70
CA LEU A 324 13.85 18.28 -7.57
C LEU A 324 13.27 18.02 -8.95
N ASN A 325 12.27 18.82 -9.31
CA ASN A 325 11.66 18.83 -10.64
C ASN A 325 12.11 20.08 -11.37
N MET A 326 12.60 19.93 -12.60
CA MET A 326 13.03 21.05 -13.43
C MET A 326 12.48 20.86 -14.84
N THR A 327 12.01 21.96 -15.44
CA THR A 327 11.67 22.01 -16.87
C THR A 327 12.35 23.19 -17.54
N TYR A 328 12.74 23.00 -18.78
CA TYR A 328 13.33 24.05 -19.60
C TYR A 328 12.74 24.02 -21.03
N GLU A 329 12.10 25.09 -21.43
CA GLU A 329 11.58 25.26 -22.78
C GLU A 329 12.71 25.55 -23.77
N LEU A 330 13.06 24.53 -24.57
CA LEU A 330 14.07 24.66 -25.62
C LEU A 330 13.56 25.57 -26.74
N ASN A 331 12.29 25.42 -27.11
CA ASN A 331 11.53 26.24 -28.05
C ASN A 331 10.01 26.00 -27.86
N GLU A 332 9.19 26.63 -28.73
CA GLU A 332 7.71 26.55 -28.64
C GLU A 332 7.15 25.11 -28.69
N ASN A 333 7.90 24.15 -29.21
CA ASN A 333 7.45 22.76 -29.41
C ASN A 333 8.20 21.72 -28.57
N LEU A 334 9.29 22.10 -27.89
CA LEU A 334 10.16 21.15 -27.19
C LEU A 334 10.49 21.64 -25.78
N THR A 335 10.22 20.79 -24.80
CA THR A 335 10.54 20.99 -23.39
C THR A 335 11.43 19.87 -22.88
N LEU A 336 12.54 20.22 -22.21
CA LEU A 336 13.40 19.29 -21.49
C LEU A 336 12.95 19.26 -20.02
N ALA A 337 12.70 18.08 -19.48
CA ALA A 337 12.34 17.88 -18.07
C ALA A 337 13.37 16.99 -17.37
N SER A 338 13.62 17.27 -16.11
CA SER A 338 14.49 16.48 -15.23
C SER A 338 13.81 16.31 -13.88
N VAL A 339 13.69 15.06 -13.43
CA VAL A 339 13.10 14.69 -12.13
C VAL A 339 14.13 13.90 -11.34
N THR A 340 14.54 14.43 -10.20
CA THR A 340 15.54 13.82 -9.31
C THR A 340 14.92 13.58 -7.94
N GLY A 341 15.05 12.36 -7.42
CA GLY A 341 14.55 11.99 -6.09
C GLY A 341 15.60 11.25 -5.27
N VAL A 342 15.70 11.62 -3.99
CA VAL A 342 16.43 10.86 -2.97
C VAL A 342 15.51 10.67 -1.80
N ARG A 343 15.39 9.43 -1.29
CA ARG A 343 14.54 9.09 -0.15
C ARG A 343 15.23 8.08 0.74
N LYS A 344 15.08 8.28 2.05
CA LYS A 344 15.52 7.39 3.10
C LYS A 344 14.35 7.03 3.99
N VAL A 345 14.22 5.75 4.36
CA VAL A 345 13.16 5.22 5.23
C VAL A 345 13.80 4.33 6.29
N ASN A 346 13.56 4.64 7.56
CA ASN A 346 13.90 3.78 8.68
C ASN A 346 12.61 3.33 9.34
N GLU A 347 12.44 2.04 9.54
CA GLU A 347 11.25 1.48 10.13
C GLU A 347 11.59 0.45 11.19
N TYR A 348 10.92 0.54 12.33
CA TYR A 348 10.90 -0.49 13.35
C TYR A 348 9.47 -0.92 13.65
N ARG A 349 9.24 -2.22 13.66
CA ARG A 349 7.96 -2.80 14.07
C ARG A 349 8.20 -3.87 15.13
N LEU A 350 7.31 -3.91 16.13
CA LEU A 350 7.18 -5.02 17.07
C LEU A 350 5.69 -5.33 17.19
N TYR A 351 5.34 -6.60 17.06
CA TYR A 351 3.96 -7.04 17.25
C TYR A 351 3.87 -8.46 17.80
N ASP A 352 2.86 -8.67 18.61
CA ASP A 352 2.43 -9.97 19.06
C ASP A 352 1.71 -10.67 17.92
N PHE A 353 2.32 -11.73 17.40
CA PHE A 353 1.82 -12.41 16.19
C PHE A 353 0.75 -13.46 16.53
N ASP A 354 0.76 -14.04 17.73
CA ASP A 354 -0.25 -15.04 18.12
C ASP A 354 -1.52 -14.43 18.72
N ALA A 355 -1.53 -13.12 18.95
CA ALA A 355 -2.67 -12.36 19.45
C ALA A 355 -3.24 -12.87 20.79
N SER A 356 -2.42 -13.43 21.65
CA SER A 356 -2.83 -13.98 22.95
C SER A 356 -2.10 -13.35 24.13
N ALA A 357 -2.61 -13.54 25.34
CA ALA A 357 -1.95 -13.10 26.56
C ALA A 357 -0.74 -13.98 26.96
N ALA A 358 -0.39 -14.96 26.17
CA ALA A 358 0.74 -15.84 26.42
C ALA A 358 1.96 -15.38 25.59
N PRO A 359 3.17 -15.29 26.15
CA PRO A 359 4.38 -14.91 25.43
C PRO A 359 4.83 -16.06 24.50
N PHE A 360 4.14 -16.26 23.39
CA PHE A 360 4.38 -17.38 22.49
C PHE A 360 5.17 -16.97 21.25
N ILE A 361 4.66 -16.03 20.42
CA ILE A 361 5.32 -15.53 19.23
C ILE A 361 5.28 -14.02 19.18
N THR A 362 6.44 -13.38 19.21
CA THR A 362 6.62 -11.96 18.91
C THR A 362 7.47 -11.82 17.67
N ILE A 363 7.08 -10.90 16.80
CA ILE A 363 7.88 -10.54 15.63
C ILE A 363 8.36 -9.11 15.77
N GLU A 364 9.69 -8.93 15.57
CA GLU A 364 10.31 -7.63 15.42
C GLU A 364 10.85 -7.51 14.00
N ARG A 365 10.75 -6.31 13.41
CA ARG A 365 11.34 -6.00 12.11
C ARG A 365 12.06 -4.67 12.17
N PHE A 366 13.27 -4.67 11.68
CA PHE A 366 14.06 -3.47 11.41
C PHE A 366 14.25 -3.37 9.91
N ASN A 367 14.03 -2.20 9.38
CA ASN A 367 14.18 -1.93 7.96
C ASN A 367 14.87 -0.58 7.78
N ASP A 368 15.99 -0.57 7.06
CA ASP A 368 16.74 0.61 6.63
C ASP A 368 16.76 0.59 5.10
N TYR A 369 16.15 1.60 4.46
CA TYR A 369 15.94 1.64 3.02
C TYR A 369 16.36 3.01 2.48
N GLU A 370 17.20 3.02 1.44
CA GLU A 370 17.59 4.23 0.74
C GLU A 370 17.34 4.07 -0.77
N GLN A 371 16.86 5.12 -1.43
CA GLN A 371 16.68 5.14 -2.87
C GLN A 371 17.13 6.44 -3.50
N THR A 372 17.58 6.35 -4.74
CA THR A 372 17.88 7.48 -5.63
C THR A 372 17.26 7.22 -7.00
N SER A 373 16.65 8.23 -7.60
CA SER A 373 16.12 8.15 -8.96
C SER A 373 16.41 9.41 -9.77
N GLN A 374 16.57 9.23 -11.07
CA GLN A 374 16.75 10.29 -12.05
C GLN A 374 15.99 9.98 -13.33
N GLU A 375 15.09 10.88 -13.73
CA GLU A 375 14.46 10.88 -15.04
C GLU A 375 14.93 12.08 -15.82
N LEU A 376 15.33 11.88 -17.08
CA LEU A 376 15.59 12.95 -18.04
C LEU A 376 14.68 12.74 -19.24
N ARG A 377 13.86 13.74 -19.58
CA ARG A 377 12.78 13.61 -20.54
C ARG A 377 12.76 14.77 -21.52
N LEU A 378 12.46 14.47 -22.78
CA LEU A 378 12.16 15.42 -23.84
C LEU A 378 10.69 15.28 -24.24
N ASP A 379 9.91 16.31 -24.00
CA ASP A 379 8.52 16.41 -24.40
C ASP A 379 8.39 17.26 -25.65
N GLY A 380 7.61 16.77 -26.62
CA GLY A 380 7.41 17.44 -27.90
C GLY A 380 5.92 17.61 -28.24
N ALA A 381 5.54 18.80 -28.72
CA ALA A 381 4.19 19.12 -29.16
C ALA A 381 4.26 19.83 -30.51
N PHE A 382 3.96 19.08 -31.58
CA PHE A 382 3.91 19.55 -32.97
C PHE A 382 2.45 19.44 -33.49
N GLU A 383 2.20 20.01 -34.65
CA GLU A 383 0.83 20.06 -35.23
C GLU A 383 0.12 18.68 -35.24
N ASN A 384 0.83 17.62 -35.71
CA ASN A 384 0.26 16.28 -35.82
C ASN A 384 0.89 15.23 -34.90
N LEU A 385 1.88 15.63 -34.06
CA LEU A 385 2.62 14.70 -33.22
C LEU A 385 2.87 15.29 -31.84
N LYS A 386 2.37 14.65 -30.81
CA LYS A 386 2.82 14.84 -29.43
C LYS A 386 3.64 13.64 -29.01
N PHE A 387 4.75 13.84 -28.31
CA PHE A 387 5.55 12.73 -27.82
C PHE A 387 6.26 13.04 -26.51
N THR A 388 6.59 12.00 -25.79
CA THR A 388 7.48 11.99 -24.63
C THR A 388 8.54 10.93 -24.87
N ALA A 389 9.82 11.30 -24.73
CA ALA A 389 10.96 10.39 -24.80
C ALA A 389 11.88 10.61 -23.60
N GLY A 390 12.37 9.56 -22.97
CA GLY A 390 13.18 9.74 -21.77
C GLY A 390 14.13 8.59 -21.45
N LEU A 391 15.03 8.92 -20.52
CA LEU A 391 15.95 8.00 -19.86
C LEU A 391 15.64 8.00 -18.37
N TYR A 392 15.72 6.84 -17.75
CA TYR A 392 15.44 6.66 -16.33
C TYR A 392 16.53 5.83 -15.67
N TYR A 393 16.93 6.25 -14.49
CA TYR A 393 17.82 5.54 -13.58
C TYR A 393 17.15 5.43 -12.21
N PHE A 394 17.27 4.27 -11.60
CA PHE A 394 16.82 4.01 -10.25
C PHE A 394 17.83 3.08 -9.57
N ASN A 395 18.13 3.40 -8.34
CA ASN A 395 18.89 2.53 -7.45
C ASN A 395 18.26 2.57 -6.07
N ASN A 396 18.15 1.42 -5.43
CA ASN A 396 17.83 1.31 -4.01
C ASN A 396 18.70 0.27 -3.33
N GLU A 397 19.01 0.54 -2.07
CA GLU A 397 19.65 -0.39 -1.16
C GLU A 397 18.78 -0.53 0.08
N PHE A 398 18.61 -1.76 0.59
CA PHE A 398 17.96 -1.97 1.87
C PHE A 398 18.68 -3.01 2.73
N GLU A 399 18.56 -2.84 4.03
CA GLU A 399 18.88 -3.82 5.05
C GLU A 399 17.62 -4.12 5.86
N GLN A 400 17.23 -5.40 5.96
CA GLN A 400 16.10 -5.84 6.76
C GLN A 400 16.51 -6.95 7.71
N ASP A 401 16.09 -6.84 8.98
CA ASP A 401 16.16 -7.91 9.98
C ASP A 401 14.76 -8.29 10.39
N TRP A 402 14.44 -9.58 10.32
CA TRP A 402 13.23 -10.17 10.81
C TRP A 402 13.53 -11.07 11.99
N ILE A 403 12.92 -10.79 13.14
CA ILE A 403 13.25 -11.44 14.39
C ILE A 403 12.00 -12.09 14.97
N THR A 404 12.03 -13.43 15.10
CA THR A 404 10.96 -14.19 15.75
C THR A 404 11.42 -14.59 17.14
N GLY A 405 10.74 -14.04 18.14
CA GLY A 405 11.11 -14.17 19.57
C GLY A 405 10.11 -14.97 20.40
N ASP A 406 10.27 -14.84 21.72
CA ASP A 406 9.53 -15.46 22.80
C ASP A 406 9.71 -16.98 22.94
N THR A 407 8.66 -17.68 23.41
CA THR A 407 8.77 -19.10 23.76
C THR A 407 8.60 -20.05 22.59
N PHE A 408 8.24 -19.54 21.40
CA PHE A 408 7.92 -20.37 20.22
C PHE A 408 9.04 -21.38 19.91
N TRP A 409 10.27 -20.90 19.75
CA TRP A 409 11.39 -21.76 19.45
C TRP A 409 11.75 -22.68 20.63
N GLY A 410 11.62 -22.18 21.87
CA GLY A 410 11.81 -23.00 23.08
C GLY A 410 10.79 -24.11 23.20
N VAL A 411 9.53 -23.86 22.88
CA VAL A 411 8.45 -24.87 22.85
C VAL A 411 8.67 -25.82 21.69
N LEU A 412 8.95 -25.31 20.49
CA LEU A 412 9.22 -26.12 19.31
C LEU A 412 10.39 -27.05 19.53
N PHE A 413 11.53 -26.55 19.96
CA PHE A 413 12.73 -27.37 20.23
C PHE A 413 12.60 -28.21 21.50
N GLY A 414 12.04 -27.64 22.56
CA GLY A 414 11.86 -28.36 23.84
C GLY A 414 10.73 -29.39 23.81
N GLY A 415 9.65 -29.11 23.10
CA GLY A 415 8.50 -30.01 22.92
C GLY A 415 8.83 -31.18 22.02
N LEU A 416 9.48 -30.95 20.89
CA LEU A 416 9.96 -31.98 19.96
C LEU A 416 10.93 -32.95 20.66
N LEU A 417 11.70 -32.48 21.61
CA LEU A 417 12.65 -33.31 22.34
C LEU A 417 12.01 -34.12 23.49
N ARG A 418 10.81 -33.77 23.94
CA ARG A 418 10.15 -34.36 25.11
C ARG A 418 8.89 -35.14 24.83
N ALA A 419 8.22 -34.90 23.72
CA ALA A 419 6.92 -35.53 23.42
C ALA A 419 6.99 -36.31 22.11
N PRO A 420 7.03 -37.67 22.18
CA PRO A 420 7.05 -38.51 21.01
C PRO A 420 5.84 -38.32 20.06
N ASP A 421 4.72 -37.82 20.61
CA ASP A 421 3.49 -37.61 19.85
C ASP A 421 3.55 -36.33 19.00
N ILE A 422 4.31 -35.32 19.39
CA ILE A 422 4.50 -34.07 18.60
C ILE A 422 5.48 -34.31 17.46
N GLY A 423 6.48 -35.16 17.66
CA GLY A 423 7.38 -35.60 16.58
C GLY A 423 6.66 -36.27 15.44
N ALA A 424 5.59 -37.03 15.71
CA ALA A 424 4.76 -37.67 14.69
C ALA A 424 3.93 -36.67 13.88
N VAL A 425 3.44 -35.61 14.53
CA VAL A 425 2.64 -34.53 13.88
C VAL A 425 3.49 -33.65 12.98
N LEU A 426 4.77 -33.46 13.32
CA LEU A 426 5.71 -32.63 12.55
C LEU A 426 6.65 -33.47 11.64
N GLY A 427 6.46 -34.79 11.55
CA GLY A 427 7.27 -35.70 10.73
C GLY A 427 8.72 -35.89 11.21
N VAL A 428 9.02 -35.56 12.47
CA VAL A 428 10.39 -35.58 13.05
C VAL A 428 10.58 -36.69 14.10
N ASP A 429 10.01 -37.85 13.91
CA ASP A 429 10.10 -39.04 14.81
C ASP A 429 11.54 -39.46 15.18
N ALA A 430 12.55 -39.00 14.44
CA ALA A 430 13.96 -39.35 14.67
C ALA A 430 14.65 -38.54 15.79
N LEU A 431 13.99 -37.50 16.35
CA LEU A 431 14.64 -36.59 17.31
C LEU A 431 14.24 -36.80 18.77
N ALA A 432 13.31 -37.71 19.04
CA ALA A 432 12.91 -38.03 20.41
C ALA A 432 14.12 -38.47 21.23
N GLY A 433 14.58 -37.63 22.15
CA GLY A 433 15.68 -37.92 23.06
C GLY A 433 17.06 -37.40 22.66
N VAL A 434 17.19 -36.63 21.57
CA VAL A 434 18.46 -36.00 21.18
C VAL A 434 18.64 -34.68 21.95
N PRO A 435 19.76 -34.44 22.63
CA PRO A 435 20.04 -33.14 23.26
C PRO A 435 20.04 -32.00 22.24
N GLY A 436 19.51 -30.80 22.59
CA GLY A 436 19.34 -29.70 21.67
C GLY A 436 20.58 -29.28 20.88
N LEU A 437 21.76 -29.39 21.53
CA LEU A 437 23.07 -29.15 20.87
C LEU A 437 23.35 -30.12 19.72
N VAL A 438 22.79 -31.34 19.77
CA VAL A 438 23.00 -32.38 18.77
C VAL A 438 22.00 -32.22 17.62
N ALA A 439 20.83 -31.62 17.89
CA ALA A 439 19.86 -31.32 16.83
C ALA A 439 20.39 -30.24 15.85
N CYS A 440 21.07 -29.23 16.36
CA CYS A 440 21.79 -28.24 15.55
C CYS A 440 22.95 -28.84 14.74
N GLN A 441 23.63 -29.84 15.30
CA GLN A 441 24.82 -30.49 14.67
C GLN A 441 24.44 -31.62 13.69
N ILE A 442 23.27 -32.26 13.83
CA ILE A 442 22.86 -33.43 13.03
C ILE A 442 22.22 -33.01 11.68
N GLY A 443 22.01 -31.73 11.42
CA GLY A 443 21.60 -31.29 10.10
C GLY A 443 20.09 -31.26 9.84
N VAL A 444 19.26 -31.34 10.90
CA VAL A 444 17.83 -31.02 10.77
C VAL A 444 17.65 -29.53 10.43
N PHE A 445 18.62 -28.74 10.86
CA PHE A 445 18.71 -27.30 10.58
C PHE A 445 20.07 -26.88 10.04
N ALA A 446 20.84 -27.76 9.39
CA ALA A 446 22.11 -27.38 8.77
C ALA A 446 21.82 -26.73 7.39
N PRO A 447 22.41 -25.57 7.09
CA PRO A 447 23.58 -24.98 7.70
C PRO A 447 23.27 -23.78 8.66
N VAL A 448 22.40 -23.97 9.63
CA VAL A 448 22.09 -22.92 10.61
C VAL A 448 23.33 -22.63 11.46
N ALA A 449 23.70 -21.36 11.57
CA ALA A 449 24.71 -20.90 12.53
C ALA A 449 24.16 -21.02 13.95
N CYS A 450 24.29 -22.20 14.55
CA CYS A 450 24.01 -22.38 15.96
C CYS A 450 25.24 -22.02 16.76
N ASP A 451 25.07 -21.17 17.77
CA ASP A 451 26.14 -20.94 18.74
C ASP A 451 26.38 -22.23 19.55
N SER A 452 27.58 -22.79 19.46
CA SER A 452 27.98 -23.99 20.22
C SER A 452 28.00 -23.77 21.75
N ALA A 453 27.77 -22.55 22.21
CA ALA A 453 27.65 -22.20 23.63
C ALA A 453 26.23 -22.25 24.16
N LEU A 454 25.20 -22.44 23.31
CA LEU A 454 23.79 -22.59 23.74
C LEU A 454 23.62 -23.86 24.60
N THR A 455 23.18 -23.69 25.85
CA THR A 455 22.85 -24.78 26.74
C THR A 455 21.36 -25.12 26.71
N MET A 456 20.95 -26.30 27.23
CA MET A 456 19.52 -26.67 27.33
C MET A 456 18.70 -25.70 28.20
N ASN A 457 19.33 -24.92 29.07
CA ASN A 457 18.65 -23.86 29.81
C ASN A 457 18.42 -22.61 28.97
N ASP A 458 19.26 -22.36 27.98
CA ASP A 458 19.14 -21.25 27.03
C ASP A 458 18.04 -21.54 26.00
N ILE A 459 17.80 -22.80 25.70
CA ILE A 459 16.73 -23.28 24.79
C ILE A 459 15.33 -23.16 25.40
N SER A 460 15.21 -23.06 26.73
CA SER A 460 13.91 -23.07 27.40
C SER A 460 13.16 -21.74 27.50
N GLY A 461 13.55 -20.72 26.75
CA GLY A 461 12.84 -19.45 26.79
C GLY A 461 13.56 -18.23 26.20
N ASN A 462 14.76 -18.38 25.64
CA ASN A 462 15.57 -17.25 25.18
C ASN A 462 16.18 -17.39 23.78
N ILE A 463 15.67 -18.31 22.95
CA ILE A 463 16.16 -18.43 21.57
C ILE A 463 15.32 -17.55 20.66
N THR A 464 15.99 -16.75 19.90
CA THR A 464 15.44 -15.89 18.88
C THR A 464 15.96 -16.32 17.52
N GLN A 465 15.08 -16.52 16.56
CA GLN A 465 15.45 -16.63 15.15
C GLN A 465 15.62 -15.22 14.60
N ILE A 466 16.69 -15.01 13.86
CA ILE A 466 16.96 -13.78 13.14
C ILE A 466 17.19 -14.14 11.69
N LEU A 467 16.29 -13.68 10.83
CA LEU A 467 16.47 -13.65 9.37
C LEU A 467 17.01 -12.27 9.06
N TYR A 468 18.09 -12.17 8.31
CA TYR A 468 18.63 -10.90 7.85
C TYR A 468 18.85 -10.94 6.35
N GLU A 469 18.59 -9.82 5.72
CA GLU A 469 18.76 -9.66 4.29
C GLU A 469 19.25 -8.26 3.93
N THR A 470 19.95 -8.19 2.81
CA THR A 470 20.32 -6.94 2.14
C THR A 470 20.12 -7.10 0.66
N GLN A 471 19.65 -6.05 -0.01
CA GLN A 471 19.55 -6.04 -1.46
C GLN A 471 19.97 -4.70 -2.01
N ASP A 472 20.77 -4.72 -3.08
CA ASP A 472 21.01 -3.59 -3.97
C ASP A 472 20.27 -3.83 -5.28
N THR A 473 19.48 -2.86 -5.72
CA THR A 473 18.75 -2.93 -6.99
C THR A 473 19.13 -1.76 -7.86
N THR A 474 19.61 -2.03 -9.05
CA THR A 474 19.85 -1.00 -10.08
C THR A 474 18.94 -1.24 -11.28
N SER A 475 18.21 -0.20 -11.71
CA SER A 475 17.35 -0.25 -12.89
C SER A 475 17.64 0.94 -13.82
N VAL A 476 17.84 0.66 -15.10
CA VAL A 476 18.00 1.66 -16.16
C VAL A 476 16.97 1.43 -17.25
N ALA A 477 16.42 2.52 -17.81
CA ALA A 477 15.44 2.39 -18.86
C ALA A 477 15.55 3.52 -19.89
N ALA A 478 15.06 3.22 -21.10
CA ALA A 478 14.80 4.20 -22.15
C ALA A 478 13.39 4.00 -22.67
N PHE A 479 12.63 5.08 -22.82
CA PHE A 479 11.23 5.02 -23.24
C PHE A 479 10.87 6.10 -24.25
N PHE A 480 9.85 5.78 -25.03
CA PHE A 480 9.21 6.68 -25.97
C PHE A 480 7.70 6.37 -26.02
N GLN A 481 6.89 7.40 -26.03
CA GLN A 481 5.47 7.32 -26.36
C GLN A 481 5.07 8.52 -27.18
N GLY A 482 4.32 8.31 -28.25
CA GLY A 482 3.84 9.39 -29.13
C GLY A 482 2.42 9.17 -29.58
N ASP A 483 1.71 10.28 -29.76
CA ASP A 483 0.37 10.38 -30.34
C ASP A 483 0.48 11.05 -31.69
N TYR A 484 0.04 10.36 -32.73
CA TYR A 484 0.05 10.88 -34.10
C TYR A 484 -1.37 11.00 -34.65
N ASN A 485 -1.78 12.21 -35.03
CA ASN A 485 -3.08 12.45 -35.62
C ASN A 485 -3.08 11.92 -37.05
N LEU A 486 -3.78 10.79 -37.26
CA LEU A 486 -3.97 10.18 -38.59
C LEU A 486 -4.97 11.00 -39.42
N THR A 487 -5.99 11.54 -38.76
CA THR A 487 -6.97 12.48 -39.26
C THR A 487 -7.32 13.48 -38.16
N ASP A 488 -8.17 14.45 -38.44
CA ASP A 488 -8.65 15.40 -37.42
C ASP A 488 -9.39 14.70 -36.25
N ASP A 489 -10.00 13.52 -36.50
CA ASP A 489 -10.80 12.79 -35.53
C ASP A 489 -10.14 11.49 -35.07
N LEU A 490 -9.01 11.05 -35.64
CA LEU A 490 -8.40 9.76 -35.35
C LEU A 490 -6.93 9.90 -34.98
N THR A 491 -6.58 9.51 -33.75
CA THR A 491 -5.22 9.56 -33.21
C THR A 491 -4.71 8.15 -32.97
N LEU A 492 -3.48 7.87 -33.42
CA LEU A 492 -2.71 6.66 -33.10
C LEU A 492 -1.74 6.96 -31.96
N THR A 493 -1.85 6.19 -30.88
CA THR A 493 -0.86 6.17 -29.81
C THR A 493 0.08 4.98 -30.02
N ALA A 494 1.39 5.19 -29.93
CA ALA A 494 2.39 4.12 -29.91
C ALA A 494 3.47 4.43 -28.90
N GLY A 495 3.86 3.43 -28.13
CA GLY A 495 4.90 3.57 -27.10
C GLY A 495 5.69 2.30 -26.91
N LEU A 496 6.91 2.45 -26.40
CA LEU A 496 7.81 1.36 -26.07
C LEU A 496 8.76 1.81 -24.96
N ARG A 497 8.96 0.96 -23.98
CA ARG A 497 10.00 1.09 -22.97
C ARG A 497 10.87 -0.15 -22.96
N TRP A 498 12.17 0.06 -22.95
CA TRP A 498 13.19 -0.93 -22.62
C TRP A 498 13.67 -0.68 -21.19
N THR A 499 13.70 -1.74 -20.37
CA THR A 499 14.20 -1.68 -18.99
C THR A 499 15.18 -2.81 -18.77
N ARG A 500 16.32 -2.51 -18.14
CA ARG A 500 17.26 -3.50 -17.58
C ARG A 500 17.32 -3.31 -16.08
N GLU A 501 17.13 -4.38 -15.34
CA GLU A 501 17.21 -4.40 -13.89
C GLU A 501 18.16 -5.48 -13.41
N GLU A 502 18.97 -5.13 -12.40
CA GLU A 502 19.91 -6.02 -11.72
C GLU A 502 19.65 -5.95 -10.22
N LYS A 503 19.56 -7.11 -9.56
CA LYS A 503 19.40 -7.22 -8.11
C LYS A 503 20.53 -8.10 -7.56
N ASP A 504 21.27 -7.56 -6.60
CA ASP A 504 22.25 -8.29 -5.79
C ASP A 504 21.68 -8.50 -4.39
N PHE A 505 21.60 -9.74 -3.94
CA PHE A 505 20.88 -10.14 -2.74
C PHE A 505 21.74 -11.00 -1.82
N ILE A 506 21.76 -10.66 -0.54
CA ILE A 506 22.40 -11.47 0.49
C ILE A 506 21.36 -11.74 1.58
N ALA A 507 21.20 -13.00 1.94
CA ALA A 507 20.35 -13.38 3.07
C ALA A 507 21.04 -14.39 3.99
N GLY A 508 20.59 -14.40 5.25
CA GLY A 508 21.09 -15.35 6.22
C GLY A 508 20.15 -15.53 7.40
N GLN A 509 20.40 -16.60 8.15
CA GLN A 509 19.62 -16.95 9.33
C GLN A 509 20.54 -17.30 10.49
N ALA A 510 20.17 -16.85 11.70
CA ALA A 510 20.84 -17.23 12.91
C ALA A 510 19.82 -17.51 14.02
N TYR A 511 20.13 -18.52 14.85
CA TYR A 511 19.42 -18.78 16.11
C TYR A 511 20.34 -18.40 17.25
N LEU A 512 20.00 -17.34 17.95
CA LEU A 512 20.84 -16.72 18.98
C LEU A 512 20.04 -16.46 20.25
N SER A 513 20.73 -16.34 21.39
CA SER A 513 20.07 -15.79 22.57
C SER A 513 19.75 -14.32 22.37
N ASN A 514 18.73 -13.83 23.08
CA ASN A 514 18.33 -12.41 23.03
C ASN A 514 19.50 -11.45 23.28
N GLU A 515 20.50 -11.88 24.10
CA GLU A 515 21.68 -11.08 24.40
C GLU A 515 22.72 -11.04 23.27
N GLN A 516 22.65 -12.01 22.34
CA GLN A 516 23.58 -12.19 21.22
C GLN A 516 23.01 -11.73 19.87
N ARG A 517 21.80 -11.21 19.82
CA ARG A 517 21.11 -10.76 18.57
C ARG A 517 22.01 -9.94 17.65
N ALA A 518 22.81 -9.02 18.22
CA ALA A 518 23.70 -8.15 17.45
C ALA A 518 24.84 -8.91 16.71
N LEU A 519 25.00 -10.20 16.97
CA LEU A 519 26.03 -11.02 16.33
C LEU A 519 25.49 -11.74 15.07
N ALA A 520 24.17 -11.67 14.77
CA ALA A 520 23.57 -12.42 13.67
C ALA A 520 24.27 -12.16 12.34
N ARG A 521 24.55 -10.92 12.03
CA ARG A 521 25.25 -10.51 10.79
C ARG A 521 26.75 -10.87 10.75
N ASN A 522 27.34 -11.38 11.86
CA ASN A 522 28.68 -11.92 11.85
C ASN A 522 28.74 -13.38 11.35
N PHE A 523 27.59 -14.04 11.23
CA PHE A 523 27.52 -15.34 10.60
C PHE A 523 27.49 -15.16 9.09
N PRO A 524 28.13 -16.07 8.31
CA PRO A 524 28.11 -15.96 6.86
C PRO A 524 26.67 -16.07 6.34
N GLY A 525 26.31 -15.23 5.39
CA GLY A 525 25.06 -15.37 4.65
C GLY A 525 24.97 -16.73 3.98
N TYR A 526 23.75 -17.23 3.81
CA TYR A 526 23.51 -18.51 3.13
C TYR A 526 23.26 -18.30 1.64
N ALA A 527 22.71 -17.15 1.29
CA ALA A 527 22.50 -16.74 -0.08
C ALA A 527 23.37 -15.52 -0.39
N ASP A 528 24.03 -15.55 -1.53
CA ASP A 528 24.74 -14.44 -2.16
C ASP A 528 24.43 -14.60 -3.66
N LEU A 529 23.35 -13.92 -4.09
CA LEU A 529 22.69 -14.15 -5.37
C LEU A 529 22.65 -12.85 -6.16
N SER A 530 22.76 -12.97 -7.48
CA SER A 530 22.63 -11.85 -8.40
C SER A 530 21.79 -12.29 -9.60
N GLN A 531 20.81 -11.47 -9.98
CA GLN A 531 19.97 -11.71 -11.15
C GLN A 531 19.79 -10.43 -11.97
N GLU A 532 19.66 -10.63 -13.28
CA GLU A 532 19.46 -9.56 -14.23
C GLU A 532 18.30 -9.90 -15.17
N TRP A 533 17.39 -8.95 -15.37
CA TRP A 533 16.29 -9.06 -16.33
C TRP A 533 16.32 -7.90 -17.31
N THR A 534 15.84 -8.18 -18.53
CA THR A 534 15.71 -7.14 -19.58
C THR A 534 14.33 -7.27 -20.21
N GLU A 535 13.51 -6.21 -20.07
CA GLU A 535 12.10 -6.23 -20.39
C GLU A 535 11.72 -5.15 -21.40
N LEU A 536 10.70 -5.45 -22.21
CA LEU A 536 10.06 -4.52 -23.13
C LEU A 536 8.59 -4.34 -22.75
N SER A 537 8.15 -3.09 -22.62
CA SER A 537 6.75 -2.74 -22.32
C SER A 537 6.17 -1.91 -23.48
N PRO A 538 5.54 -2.57 -24.48
CA PRO A 538 4.90 -1.89 -25.60
C PRO A 538 3.53 -1.32 -25.23
N LYS A 539 3.10 -0.32 -25.97
CA LYS A 539 1.74 0.24 -25.96
C LYS A 539 1.32 0.61 -27.38
N ILE A 540 0.09 0.28 -27.73
CA ILE A 540 -0.55 0.75 -28.95
C ILE A 540 -2.02 1.08 -28.68
N GLY A 541 -2.53 2.13 -29.30
CA GLY A 541 -3.93 2.53 -29.13
C GLY A 541 -4.45 3.35 -30.29
N LEU A 542 -5.76 3.37 -30.42
CA LEU A 542 -6.49 4.24 -31.34
C LEU A 542 -7.54 5.02 -30.54
N THR A 543 -7.55 6.32 -30.71
CA THR A 543 -8.55 7.22 -30.14
C THR A 543 -9.35 7.87 -31.26
N TYR A 544 -10.66 7.77 -31.17
CA TYR A 544 -11.58 8.39 -32.12
C TYR A 544 -12.37 9.50 -31.39
N GLN A 545 -12.25 10.74 -31.93
CA GLN A 545 -13.06 11.86 -31.48
C GLN A 545 -14.48 11.71 -32.02
N VAL A 546 -15.42 11.30 -31.18
CA VAL A 546 -16.81 11.07 -31.58
C VAL A 546 -17.54 12.39 -31.88
N ASN A 547 -17.23 13.39 -31.07
CA ASN A 547 -17.60 14.80 -31.19
C ASN A 547 -16.76 15.64 -30.21
N ASP A 548 -16.95 16.96 -30.20
CA ASP A 548 -16.17 17.89 -29.38
C ASP A 548 -16.13 17.56 -27.87
N ASN A 549 -17.09 16.75 -27.39
CA ASN A 549 -17.25 16.42 -25.97
C ASN A 549 -17.14 14.91 -25.68
N ALA A 550 -16.71 14.09 -26.66
CA ALA A 550 -16.66 12.64 -26.44
C ALA A 550 -15.57 11.96 -27.26
N ILE A 551 -14.84 11.04 -26.61
CA ILE A 551 -13.89 10.14 -27.26
C ILE A 551 -14.29 8.67 -27.03
N ALA A 552 -13.95 7.84 -28.02
CA ALA A 552 -13.93 6.38 -27.88
C ALA A 552 -12.50 5.89 -28.15
N PHE A 553 -12.04 4.91 -27.40
CA PHE A 553 -10.68 4.39 -27.57
C PHE A 553 -10.62 2.88 -27.45
N ILE A 554 -9.61 2.32 -28.09
CA ILE A 554 -9.15 0.95 -27.86
C ILE A 554 -7.64 0.98 -27.70
N SER A 555 -7.11 0.25 -26.73
CA SER A 555 -5.67 0.15 -26.49
C SER A 555 -5.25 -1.24 -26.07
N TYR A 556 -3.99 -1.56 -26.36
CA TYR A 556 -3.25 -2.68 -25.81
C TYR A 556 -1.99 -2.14 -25.15
N SER A 557 -1.69 -2.62 -23.94
CA SER A 557 -0.47 -2.28 -23.21
C SER A 557 0.06 -3.48 -22.45
N GLU A 558 1.37 -3.60 -22.37
CA GLU A 558 2.04 -4.59 -21.54
C GLU A 558 2.80 -3.90 -20.40
N GLY A 559 2.85 -4.59 -19.27
CA GLY A 559 3.67 -4.25 -18.12
C GLY A 559 4.26 -5.51 -17.51
N PHE A 560 5.28 -5.33 -16.67
CA PHE A 560 5.86 -6.41 -15.90
C PHE A 560 6.02 -6.01 -14.44
N HIS A 561 5.98 -7.01 -13.57
CA HIS A 561 6.32 -6.92 -12.17
C HIS A 561 7.66 -7.64 -11.98
N SER A 562 8.62 -6.99 -11.34
CA SER A 562 10.00 -7.46 -11.27
C SER A 562 10.13 -8.83 -10.63
N GLY A 563 11.05 -9.64 -11.15
CA GLY A 563 11.55 -10.81 -10.48
C GLY A 563 12.37 -10.45 -9.24
N GLY A 564 12.75 -11.46 -8.46
CA GLY A 564 13.47 -11.20 -7.21
C GLY A 564 13.81 -12.45 -6.43
N PHE A 565 13.98 -12.23 -5.12
CA PHE A 565 14.38 -13.27 -4.17
C PHE A 565 13.41 -13.28 -2.99
N PHE A 566 13.17 -14.46 -2.41
CA PHE A 566 12.36 -14.61 -1.22
C PHE A 566 13.21 -14.52 0.04
N GLY A 567 13.27 -13.33 0.66
CA GLY A 567 14.16 -13.04 1.77
C GLY A 567 13.74 -13.65 3.11
N VAL A 568 12.44 -13.83 3.34
CA VAL A 568 11.90 -14.38 4.59
C VAL A 568 11.77 -15.91 4.54
N ASN A 569 12.57 -16.56 3.72
CA ASN A 569 12.57 -18.03 3.65
C ASN A 569 13.11 -18.62 4.96
N GLN A 570 12.30 -19.45 5.61
CA GLN A 570 12.68 -20.18 6.81
C GLN A 570 13.46 -21.46 6.50
N ASN A 571 13.54 -21.86 5.23
CA ASN A 571 14.23 -23.06 4.80
C ASN A 571 15.53 -22.72 4.08
N ILE A 572 16.62 -22.71 4.82
CA ILE A 572 17.96 -22.26 4.44
C ILE A 572 18.58 -23.00 3.25
N ARG A 573 18.05 -24.19 2.91
CA ARG A 573 18.61 -25.03 1.85
C ARG A 573 18.16 -24.64 0.46
N ASP A 574 17.13 -23.78 0.34
CA ASP A 574 16.45 -23.51 -0.92
C ASP A 574 16.48 -22.06 -1.38
N PHE A 575 17.35 -21.20 -0.82
CA PHE A 575 17.51 -19.84 -1.34
C PHE A 575 17.83 -19.77 -2.85
N GLU A 576 18.50 -20.79 -3.39
CA GLU A 576 18.71 -20.92 -4.84
C GLU A 576 17.44 -21.30 -5.60
N ARG A 577 16.43 -21.88 -4.93
CA ARG A 577 15.11 -22.21 -5.50
C ARG A 577 14.09 -21.09 -5.33
N ASP A 578 14.31 -20.20 -4.37
CA ASP A 578 13.38 -19.12 -4.06
C ASP A 578 13.72 -17.85 -4.84
N GLN A 579 14.31 -17.98 -6.00
CA GLN A 579 14.37 -16.98 -7.03
C GLN A 579 13.10 -17.09 -7.87
N TYR A 580 12.49 -15.97 -8.16
CA TYR A 580 11.32 -15.89 -9.01
C TYR A 580 11.56 -14.92 -10.17
N ASP A 581 11.00 -15.27 -11.30
CA ASP A 581 11.08 -14.49 -12.53
C ASP A 581 10.03 -13.35 -12.55
N PRO A 582 10.16 -12.37 -13.43
CA PRO A 582 9.11 -11.38 -13.62
C PRO A 582 7.76 -12.00 -14.00
N GLU A 583 6.66 -11.40 -13.50
CA GLU A 583 5.32 -11.68 -14.01
C GLU A 583 4.93 -10.64 -15.07
N TYR A 584 4.11 -11.01 -16.02
CA TYR A 584 3.72 -10.20 -17.16
C TYR A 584 2.21 -9.98 -17.18
N ALA A 585 1.81 -8.77 -17.58
CA ALA A 585 0.41 -8.40 -17.75
C ALA A 585 0.17 -7.78 -19.12
N GLY A 586 -0.63 -8.45 -19.95
CA GLY A 586 -1.14 -7.94 -21.21
C GLY A 586 -2.57 -7.43 -21.04
N ASN A 587 -2.82 -6.15 -21.34
CA ASN A 587 -4.10 -5.49 -21.08
C ASN A 587 -4.73 -4.94 -22.35
N TRP A 588 -5.96 -5.36 -22.61
CA TRP A 588 -6.87 -4.75 -23.57
C TRP A 588 -7.87 -3.83 -22.89
N GLU A 589 -8.01 -2.61 -23.38
CA GLU A 589 -9.04 -1.67 -22.93
C GLU A 589 -9.86 -1.14 -24.10
N ILE A 590 -11.17 -1.05 -23.88
CA ILE A 590 -12.11 -0.36 -24.77
C ILE A 590 -12.89 0.62 -23.90
N GLY A 591 -12.79 1.91 -24.21
CA GLY A 591 -13.40 2.94 -23.39
C GLY A 591 -14.16 3.98 -24.18
N TYR A 592 -15.09 4.62 -23.48
CA TYR A 592 -15.85 5.77 -23.94
C TYR A 592 -15.89 6.81 -22.82
N LYS A 593 -15.47 8.03 -23.14
CA LYS A 593 -15.51 9.18 -22.24
C LYS A 593 -16.31 10.30 -22.85
N SER A 594 -17.18 10.93 -22.07
CA SER A 594 -18.01 12.01 -22.57
C SER A 594 -18.39 13.04 -21.52
N GLN A 595 -18.55 14.27 -21.97
CA GLN A 595 -19.15 15.37 -21.25
C GLN A 595 -20.51 15.68 -21.90
N LEU A 596 -21.57 15.57 -21.12
CA LEU A 596 -22.94 15.64 -21.59
C LEU A 596 -23.72 16.77 -20.92
N LEU A 597 -24.86 17.15 -21.46
CA LEU A 597 -25.79 18.13 -20.87
C LEU A 597 -25.12 19.48 -20.57
N ASP A 598 -24.40 20.02 -21.56
CA ASP A 598 -23.64 21.28 -21.40
C ASP A 598 -22.64 21.24 -20.24
N ASN A 599 -21.82 20.18 -20.19
CA ASN A 599 -20.80 19.89 -19.18
C ASN A 599 -21.33 19.71 -17.74
N ARG A 600 -22.64 19.43 -17.59
CA ARG A 600 -23.22 19.09 -16.28
C ARG A 600 -23.08 17.63 -15.91
N MET A 601 -22.82 16.75 -16.88
CA MET A 601 -22.63 15.33 -16.65
C MET A 601 -21.37 14.82 -17.33
N ARG A 602 -20.56 14.07 -16.58
CA ARG A 602 -19.43 13.30 -17.08
C ARG A 602 -19.77 11.82 -16.98
N LEU A 603 -19.58 11.09 -18.08
CA LEU A 603 -19.82 9.65 -18.14
C LEU A 603 -18.61 8.98 -18.78
N ASN A 604 -17.96 8.11 -18.03
CA ASN A 604 -16.87 7.27 -18.49
C ASN A 604 -17.24 5.80 -18.31
N VAL A 605 -17.03 5.01 -19.35
CA VAL A 605 -17.24 3.56 -19.33
C VAL A 605 -16.03 2.89 -19.93
N THR A 606 -15.47 1.91 -19.25
CA THR A 606 -14.32 1.13 -19.72
C THR A 606 -14.59 -0.36 -19.54
N TYR A 607 -14.42 -1.14 -20.61
CA TYR A 607 -14.22 -2.58 -20.51
C TYR A 607 -12.72 -2.87 -20.54
N PHE A 608 -12.25 -3.76 -19.68
CA PHE A 608 -10.86 -4.19 -19.64
C PHE A 608 -10.76 -5.71 -19.59
N ARG A 609 -9.62 -6.23 -20.08
CA ARG A 609 -9.18 -7.60 -19.91
C ARG A 609 -7.66 -7.61 -19.75
N ASN A 610 -7.22 -8.05 -18.58
CA ASN A 610 -5.83 -8.28 -18.22
C ASN A 610 -5.55 -9.78 -18.21
N ASP A 611 -4.66 -10.25 -19.06
CA ASP A 611 -4.14 -11.60 -19.07
C ASP A 611 -2.76 -11.57 -18.37
N PHE A 612 -2.64 -12.27 -17.24
CA PHE A 612 -1.41 -12.42 -16.49
C PHE A 612 -0.76 -13.75 -16.80
N GLU A 613 0.52 -13.71 -17.12
CA GLU A 613 1.38 -14.88 -17.29
C GLU A 613 2.46 -14.89 -16.22
N ASP A 614 2.91 -16.09 -15.80
CA ASP A 614 3.94 -16.28 -14.78
C ASP A 614 3.63 -15.52 -13.46
N LYS A 615 2.37 -15.55 -13.05
CA LYS A 615 1.93 -14.82 -11.87
C LYS A 615 2.63 -15.30 -10.61
N GLN A 616 3.22 -14.36 -9.90
CA GLN A 616 3.92 -14.57 -8.64
C GLN A 616 2.91 -14.84 -7.52
N GLU A 617 2.96 -16.05 -6.92
CA GLU A 617 2.10 -16.43 -5.81
C GLU A 617 2.90 -17.00 -4.64
N SER A 618 2.44 -16.69 -3.41
CA SER A 618 2.99 -17.25 -2.18
C SER A 618 2.04 -18.28 -1.60
N PHE A 619 2.53 -19.46 -1.38
CA PHE A 619 1.76 -20.58 -0.81
C PHE A 619 2.61 -21.36 0.21
N VAL A 620 1.95 -22.21 0.98
CA VAL A 620 2.62 -23.08 1.95
C VAL A 620 2.67 -24.47 1.35
N ALA A 621 3.86 -25.04 1.20
CA ALA A 621 4.08 -26.37 0.66
C ALA A 621 4.95 -27.22 1.59
N LEU A 622 4.83 -28.53 1.45
CA LEU A 622 5.75 -29.47 2.09
C LEU A 622 7.02 -29.56 1.23
N ASP A 623 8.14 -29.10 1.76
CA ASP A 623 9.43 -29.28 1.10
C ASP A 623 9.72 -30.78 0.87
N PRO A 624 9.92 -31.23 -0.38
CA PRO A 624 10.06 -32.66 -0.68
C PRO A 624 11.37 -33.25 -0.13
N ASP A 625 12.39 -32.45 0.09
CA ASP A 625 13.70 -32.87 0.55
C ASP A 625 13.83 -32.87 2.08
N THR A 626 13.36 -31.82 2.73
CA THR A 626 13.44 -31.64 4.17
C THR A 626 12.24 -32.22 4.92
N LYS A 627 11.11 -32.45 4.22
CA LYS A 627 9.82 -32.85 4.83
C LYS A 627 9.31 -31.85 5.86
N THR A 628 9.67 -30.58 5.71
CA THR A 628 9.16 -29.47 6.53
C THR A 628 8.17 -28.65 5.73
N VAL A 629 7.14 -28.14 6.39
CA VAL A 629 6.21 -27.19 5.79
C VAL A 629 6.90 -25.82 5.75
N ALA A 630 6.99 -25.25 4.56
CA ALA A 630 7.63 -23.94 4.33
C ALA A 630 6.73 -23.03 3.47
N SER A 631 6.90 -21.74 3.62
CA SER A 631 6.38 -20.81 2.62
C SER A 631 7.23 -20.91 1.37
N VAL A 632 6.58 -21.05 0.23
CA VAL A 632 7.18 -21.06 -1.10
C VAL A 632 6.66 -19.85 -1.87
N PHE A 633 7.50 -19.27 -2.70
CA PHE A 633 7.15 -18.23 -3.62
C PHE A 633 7.59 -18.67 -5.02
N ASP A 634 6.65 -18.65 -5.98
CA ASP A 634 6.92 -19.16 -7.31
C ASP A 634 6.04 -18.46 -8.37
N ASN A 635 6.45 -18.52 -9.63
CA ASN A 635 5.68 -18.14 -10.80
C ASN A 635 4.75 -19.32 -11.18
N ALA A 636 3.63 -19.44 -10.48
CA ALA A 636 2.83 -20.67 -10.45
C ALA A 636 1.51 -20.61 -11.23
N ALA A 637 1.10 -19.45 -11.73
CA ALA A 637 -0.26 -19.29 -12.24
C ALA A 637 -0.36 -18.36 -13.47
N SER A 638 -1.37 -18.65 -14.30
CA SER A 638 -1.91 -17.68 -15.27
C SER A 638 -3.30 -17.24 -14.82
N VAL A 639 -3.58 -15.94 -14.84
CA VAL A 639 -4.82 -15.36 -14.30
C VAL A 639 -5.42 -14.38 -15.29
N ILE A 640 -6.73 -14.45 -15.46
CA ILE A 640 -7.50 -13.49 -16.26
C ILE A 640 -8.31 -12.62 -15.31
N TYR A 641 -8.11 -11.29 -15.42
CA TYR A 641 -8.94 -10.28 -14.76
C TYR A 641 -9.67 -9.47 -15.82
N GLN A 642 -10.99 -9.53 -15.85
CA GLN A 642 -11.79 -8.80 -16.84
C GLN A 642 -12.98 -8.12 -16.17
N GLY A 643 -13.48 -7.02 -16.78
CA GLY A 643 -14.60 -6.34 -16.16
C GLY A 643 -15.04 -5.08 -16.84
N ILE A 644 -16.01 -4.41 -16.20
CA ILE A 644 -16.57 -3.14 -16.65
C ILE A 644 -16.45 -2.13 -15.52
N GLU A 645 -16.02 -0.92 -15.87
CA GLU A 645 -15.91 0.22 -14.98
C GLU A 645 -16.82 1.34 -15.48
N LEU A 646 -17.58 1.94 -14.57
CA LEU A 646 -18.49 3.04 -14.81
C LEU A 646 -18.20 4.17 -13.83
N GLU A 647 -17.97 5.36 -14.35
CA GLU A 647 -17.82 6.58 -13.57
C GLU A 647 -18.82 7.62 -14.07
N VAL A 648 -19.64 8.14 -13.18
CA VAL A 648 -20.61 9.20 -13.46
C VAL A 648 -20.45 10.33 -12.46
N GLN A 649 -20.29 11.55 -12.93
CA GLN A 649 -20.40 12.76 -12.13
C GLN A 649 -21.52 13.60 -12.71
N TYR A 650 -22.39 14.18 -11.86
CA TYR A 650 -23.53 14.94 -12.31
C TYR A 650 -23.84 16.14 -11.41
N VAL A 651 -23.96 17.30 -12.05
CA VAL A 651 -24.45 18.54 -11.42
C VAL A 651 -25.94 18.66 -11.69
N PHE A 652 -26.77 18.30 -10.72
CA PHE A 652 -28.23 18.35 -10.82
C PHE A 652 -28.73 19.79 -10.97
N ASN A 653 -28.15 20.69 -10.16
CA ASN A 653 -28.36 22.13 -10.17
C ASN A 653 -27.24 22.84 -9.40
N GLU A 654 -27.31 24.15 -9.23
CA GLU A 654 -26.34 24.96 -8.49
C GLU A 654 -26.11 24.55 -7.02
N TYR A 655 -27.02 23.74 -6.44
CA TYR A 655 -26.97 23.30 -5.04
C TYR A 655 -26.57 21.85 -4.87
N LEU A 656 -26.83 20.99 -5.85
CA LEU A 656 -26.69 19.54 -5.70
C LEU A 656 -25.85 18.95 -6.82
N ARG A 657 -24.77 18.28 -6.42
CA ARG A 657 -23.92 17.45 -7.27
C ARG A 657 -23.78 16.04 -6.68
N GLY A 658 -23.55 15.06 -7.53
CA GLY A 658 -23.33 13.69 -7.09
C GLY A 658 -22.43 12.90 -8.02
N PHE A 659 -21.99 11.75 -7.55
CA PHE A 659 -21.20 10.81 -8.32
C PHE A 659 -21.65 9.36 -8.07
N LEU A 660 -21.36 8.52 -9.05
CA LEU A 660 -21.49 7.07 -9.00
C LEU A 660 -20.28 6.44 -9.65
N ASN A 661 -19.59 5.58 -8.91
CA ASN A 661 -18.49 4.75 -9.39
C ASN A 661 -18.86 3.28 -9.16
N TYR A 662 -18.82 2.49 -10.23
CA TYR A 662 -19.15 1.08 -10.18
C TYR A 662 -18.11 0.28 -10.96
N GLY A 663 -17.53 -0.72 -10.34
CA GLY A 663 -16.65 -1.70 -10.96
C GLY A 663 -17.24 -3.10 -10.83
N ARG A 664 -17.37 -3.82 -11.93
CA ARG A 664 -17.59 -5.27 -11.97
C ARG A 664 -16.28 -5.93 -12.34
N LEU A 665 -15.87 -6.92 -11.57
CA LEU A 665 -14.67 -7.73 -11.81
C LEU A 665 -15.08 -9.19 -11.93
N ASP A 666 -14.50 -9.88 -12.90
CA ASP A 666 -14.51 -11.31 -13.07
C ASP A 666 -13.04 -11.76 -13.12
N ALA A 667 -12.63 -12.57 -12.17
CA ALA A 667 -11.25 -13.00 -12.00
C ALA A 667 -11.19 -14.52 -11.90
N GLU A 668 -10.39 -15.16 -12.74
CA GLU A 668 -10.27 -16.61 -12.78
C GLU A 668 -8.82 -17.04 -13.08
N TYR A 669 -8.39 -18.13 -12.49
CA TYR A 669 -7.15 -18.81 -12.89
C TYR A 669 -7.39 -19.55 -14.22
N ASP A 670 -6.57 -19.25 -15.25
CA ASP A 670 -6.55 -20.00 -16.51
C ASP A 670 -5.73 -21.30 -16.33
N GLU A 671 -4.57 -21.19 -15.66
CA GLU A 671 -3.74 -22.31 -15.24
C GLU A 671 -3.23 -22.03 -13.82
N PHE A 672 -3.36 -23.00 -12.93
CA PHE A 672 -2.77 -22.94 -11.59
C PHE A 672 -2.52 -24.35 -11.07
N GLU A 673 -1.26 -24.68 -10.88
CA GLU A 673 -0.83 -25.94 -10.32
C GLU A 673 -0.15 -25.71 -8.97
N THR A 674 -0.67 -26.31 -7.90
CA THR A 674 -0.09 -26.18 -6.55
C THR A 674 -0.47 -27.37 -5.68
N ASP A 675 0.18 -27.51 -4.53
CA ASP A 675 -0.24 -28.43 -3.48
C ASP A 675 -1.39 -27.81 -2.68
N ILE A 676 -2.61 -28.32 -2.90
CA ILE A 676 -3.82 -27.82 -2.23
C ILE A 676 -4.01 -28.43 -0.84
N ASN A 677 -3.19 -29.42 -0.45
CA ASN A 677 -3.24 -30.06 0.85
C ASN A 677 -1.84 -30.18 1.48
N PRO A 678 -1.21 -29.07 1.89
CA PRO A 678 0.15 -29.07 2.40
C PRO A 678 0.34 -29.87 3.70
N ASN A 679 -0.75 -30.43 4.26
CA ASN A 679 -0.71 -31.22 5.49
C ASN A 679 -0.61 -32.73 5.25
N ASP A 680 -0.65 -33.19 4.01
CA ASP A 680 -0.42 -34.60 3.76
C ASP A 680 1.10 -34.93 3.68
N ALA A 681 1.45 -36.17 3.86
CA ALA A 681 2.85 -36.61 3.89
C ALA A 681 3.53 -36.66 2.51
N ALA A 682 2.85 -36.17 1.47
CA ALA A 682 3.32 -36.18 0.09
C ALA A 682 2.95 -34.85 -0.58
N THR A 683 3.92 -34.14 -1.13
CA THR A 683 3.67 -33.03 -2.04
C THR A 683 2.99 -33.57 -3.29
N ILE A 684 1.71 -33.26 -3.46
CA ILE A 684 0.94 -33.64 -4.63
C ILE A 684 0.56 -32.34 -5.35
N ILE A 685 1.20 -32.07 -6.47
CA ILE A 685 0.84 -30.95 -7.33
C ILE A 685 -0.43 -31.32 -8.09
N GLU A 686 -1.47 -30.50 -7.91
CA GLU A 686 -2.79 -30.72 -8.52
C GLU A 686 -3.24 -29.43 -9.23
N ASP A 687 -4.15 -29.59 -10.19
CA ASP A 687 -4.83 -28.46 -10.82
C ASP A 687 -5.74 -27.75 -9.81
N ALA A 688 -5.37 -26.55 -9.47
CA ALA A 688 -6.05 -25.64 -8.54
C ALA A 688 -6.77 -24.47 -9.24
N SER A 689 -6.91 -24.51 -10.57
CA SER A 689 -7.55 -23.44 -11.36
C SER A 689 -9.02 -23.18 -10.97
N PHE A 690 -9.65 -24.09 -10.22
CA PHE A 690 -10.99 -23.91 -9.67
C PHE A 690 -11.06 -22.94 -8.49
N LEU A 691 -9.92 -22.50 -7.93
CA LEU A 691 -9.87 -21.51 -6.86
C LEU A 691 -10.10 -20.10 -7.41
N ASN A 692 -10.59 -19.19 -6.56
CA ASN A 692 -10.70 -17.80 -6.90
C ASN A 692 -9.37 -17.07 -6.63
N PRO A 693 -8.94 -16.16 -7.51
CA PRO A 693 -7.84 -15.27 -7.20
C PRO A 693 -8.13 -14.45 -5.93
N ARG A 694 -7.13 -14.36 -5.04
CA ARG A 694 -7.30 -13.63 -3.77
C ARG A 694 -7.47 -12.13 -3.98
N ASN A 695 -8.17 -11.49 -3.04
CA ASN A 695 -8.40 -10.05 -3.02
C ASN A 695 -9.13 -9.49 -4.27
N ALA A 696 -9.85 -10.32 -5.02
CA ALA A 696 -10.58 -9.97 -6.22
C ALA A 696 -12.11 -9.92 -5.96
N PRO A 697 -12.67 -8.80 -5.45
CA PRO A 697 -14.11 -8.71 -5.21
C PRO A 697 -14.88 -8.64 -6.53
N ASP A 698 -16.00 -9.34 -6.60
CA ASP A 698 -16.90 -9.34 -7.75
C ASP A 698 -17.33 -7.94 -8.18
N PHE A 699 -17.50 -7.04 -7.23
CA PHE A 699 -17.85 -5.64 -7.53
C PHE A 699 -17.39 -4.68 -6.43
N THR A 700 -17.25 -3.43 -6.84
CA THR A 700 -17.11 -2.26 -5.96
C THR A 700 -18.13 -1.21 -6.35
N LEU A 701 -18.73 -0.51 -5.39
CA LEU A 701 -19.69 0.56 -5.60
C LEU A 701 -19.31 1.75 -4.70
N GLY A 702 -19.25 2.93 -5.28
CA GLY A 702 -19.17 4.21 -4.60
C GLY A 702 -20.29 5.12 -5.07
N LEU A 703 -21.11 5.63 -4.16
CA LEU A 703 -22.19 6.58 -4.45
C LEU A 703 -22.08 7.73 -3.47
N GLY A 704 -22.09 8.96 -3.96
CA GLY A 704 -22.04 10.11 -3.07
C GLY A 704 -22.59 11.38 -3.68
N GLY A 705 -22.71 12.40 -2.83
CA GLY A 705 -23.16 13.70 -3.30
C GLY A 705 -23.00 14.80 -2.27
N THR A 706 -22.97 16.01 -2.77
CA THR A 706 -22.82 17.25 -2.00
C THR A 706 -24.01 18.15 -2.23
N LEU A 707 -24.69 18.56 -1.15
CA LEU A 707 -25.69 19.60 -1.13
C LEU A 707 -25.10 20.86 -0.53
N SER A 708 -25.09 21.97 -1.26
CA SER A 708 -24.52 23.25 -0.86
C SER A 708 -25.61 24.32 -0.89
N LEU A 709 -25.98 24.85 0.27
CA LEU A 709 -27.07 25.82 0.42
C LEU A 709 -26.51 27.17 0.89
N PRO A 710 -26.78 28.29 0.20
CA PRO A 710 -26.41 29.61 0.71
C PRO A 710 -27.06 29.87 2.07
N MET A 711 -26.25 30.31 3.07
CA MET A 711 -26.72 30.57 4.41
C MET A 711 -26.00 31.79 5.00
N GLY A 712 -26.69 32.95 5.06
CA GLY A 712 -26.04 34.18 5.46
C GLY A 712 -24.96 34.59 4.45
N ASP A 713 -23.77 34.96 4.95
CA ASP A 713 -22.61 35.32 4.13
C ASP A 713 -21.74 34.10 3.74
N GLY A 714 -22.22 32.91 3.99
CA GLY A 714 -21.48 31.66 3.70
C GLY A 714 -22.36 30.57 3.08
N THR A 715 -21.86 29.36 3.10
CA THR A 715 -22.54 28.17 2.54
C THR A 715 -22.62 27.07 3.59
N LEU A 716 -23.80 26.51 3.79
CA LEU A 716 -23.98 25.25 4.49
C LEU A 716 -23.80 24.11 3.47
N GLU A 717 -22.82 23.26 3.69
CA GLU A 717 -22.55 22.11 2.83
C GLU A 717 -22.79 20.81 3.58
N THR A 718 -23.46 19.87 2.92
CA THR A 718 -23.66 18.51 3.43
C THR A 718 -23.16 17.53 2.37
N PHE A 719 -22.27 16.64 2.77
CA PHE A 719 -21.75 15.57 1.95
C PHE A 719 -22.17 14.21 2.52
N VAL A 720 -22.48 13.26 1.65
CA VAL A 720 -22.74 11.86 2.00
C VAL A 720 -22.07 10.98 0.98
N LYS A 721 -21.38 9.92 1.46
CA LYS A 721 -20.79 8.86 0.62
C LYS A 721 -21.17 7.50 1.18
N TYR A 722 -21.61 6.63 0.31
CA TYR A 722 -21.84 5.20 0.57
C TYR A 722 -20.90 4.39 -0.31
N THR A 723 -20.20 3.45 0.30
CA THR A 723 -19.31 2.51 -0.39
C THR A 723 -19.75 1.09 -0.07
N ARG A 724 -19.72 0.20 -1.08
CA ARG A 724 -19.97 -1.22 -0.92
C ARG A 724 -18.95 -2.02 -1.69
N ILE A 725 -18.37 -3.03 -1.05
CA ILE A 725 -17.36 -3.90 -1.62
C ILE A 725 -17.82 -5.34 -1.40
N ALA A 726 -17.85 -6.14 -2.46
CA ALA A 726 -18.22 -7.56 -2.40
C ALA A 726 -17.27 -8.36 -1.49
N GLU A 727 -17.70 -9.55 -1.07
CA GLU A 727 -16.82 -10.47 -0.32
C GLU A 727 -15.56 -10.82 -1.14
N VAL A 728 -14.47 -11.11 -0.47
CA VAL A 728 -13.20 -11.53 -1.09
C VAL A 728 -12.62 -12.74 -0.37
N ASP A 729 -11.92 -13.58 -1.12
CA ASP A 729 -11.04 -14.59 -0.58
C ASP A 729 -9.67 -13.95 -0.27
N ALA A 730 -9.28 -13.87 1.00
CA ALA A 730 -7.99 -13.27 1.40
C ALA A 730 -6.83 -14.27 1.39
N ASN A 731 -7.12 -15.56 1.30
CA ASN A 731 -6.15 -16.64 1.25
C ASN A 731 -6.20 -17.36 -0.09
N LEU A 732 -5.04 -17.75 -0.61
CA LEU A 732 -4.89 -18.41 -1.90
C LEU A 732 -5.73 -19.72 -2.01
N LEU A 733 -5.84 -20.51 -0.95
CA LEU A 733 -6.61 -21.74 -0.92
C LEU A 733 -8.12 -21.51 -0.68
N ASN A 734 -8.59 -20.26 -0.71
CA ASN A 734 -9.99 -19.87 -0.49
C ASN A 734 -10.61 -20.46 0.79
N LEU A 735 -9.82 -20.46 1.85
CA LEU A 735 -10.26 -21.00 3.14
C LEU A 735 -11.49 -20.23 3.63
N LYS A 736 -12.53 -20.92 4.04
CA LYS A 736 -13.79 -20.28 4.51
C LYS A 736 -13.55 -19.23 5.59
N GLN A 737 -12.57 -19.48 6.44
CA GLN A 737 -12.23 -18.58 7.56
C GLN A 737 -11.47 -17.34 7.11
N SER A 738 -10.87 -17.35 5.92
CA SER A 738 -10.15 -16.22 5.33
C SER A 738 -11.02 -15.38 4.41
N LYS A 739 -12.32 -15.65 4.33
CA LYS A 739 -13.25 -14.80 3.58
C LYS A 739 -13.53 -13.52 4.35
N ILE A 740 -13.20 -12.40 3.73
CA ILE A 740 -13.64 -11.09 4.18
C ILE A 740 -15.04 -10.87 3.61
N ALA A 741 -16.02 -10.73 4.48
CA ALA A 741 -17.41 -10.58 4.10
C ALA A 741 -17.65 -9.32 3.25
N GLU A 742 -18.74 -9.31 2.48
CA GLU A 742 -19.25 -8.09 1.85
C GLU A 742 -19.42 -7.01 2.92
N ARG A 743 -19.02 -5.77 2.60
CA ARG A 743 -18.96 -4.68 3.56
C ARG A 743 -19.47 -3.37 3.00
N ASP A 744 -20.15 -2.63 3.86
CA ASP A 744 -20.72 -1.31 3.59
C ASP A 744 -19.99 -0.25 4.44
N ASP A 745 -19.75 0.91 3.88
CA ASP A 745 -19.26 2.09 4.62
C ASP A 745 -20.11 3.31 4.28
N LEU A 746 -20.57 4.00 5.32
CA LEU A 746 -21.30 5.26 5.19
C LEU A 746 -20.51 6.37 5.87
N ALA A 747 -20.07 7.34 5.09
CA ALA A 747 -19.44 8.56 5.56
C ALA A 747 -20.30 9.79 5.26
N ALA A 748 -20.29 10.76 6.16
CA ALA A 748 -20.98 12.03 5.92
C ALA A 748 -20.27 13.19 6.61
N SER A 749 -20.47 14.40 6.07
CA SER A 749 -20.07 15.62 6.74
C SER A 749 -21.11 16.72 6.56
N ILE A 750 -21.17 17.64 7.52
CA ILE A 750 -21.94 18.86 7.47
C ILE A 750 -21.07 20.02 7.95
N GLY A 751 -20.95 21.06 7.17
CA GLY A 751 -20.06 22.16 7.45
C GLY A 751 -20.63 23.51 7.03
N TYR A 752 -20.24 24.54 7.76
CA TYR A 752 -20.47 25.92 7.37
C TYR A 752 -19.17 26.51 6.86
N TYR A 753 -19.18 27.04 5.67
CA TYR A 753 -18.06 27.63 4.97
C TYR A 753 -18.30 29.14 4.81
N ALA A 754 -17.51 29.93 5.50
CA ALA A 754 -17.44 31.38 5.36
C ALA A 754 -16.28 31.78 4.43
N GLU A 755 -16.05 33.07 4.23
CA GLU A 755 -15.02 33.61 3.33
C GLU A 755 -13.61 33.06 3.68
N ASN A 756 -13.22 33.10 4.96
CA ASN A 756 -11.87 32.81 5.42
C ASN A 756 -11.81 31.63 6.40
N TRP A 757 -12.94 31.05 6.79
CA TRP A 757 -12.97 29.96 7.74
C TRP A 757 -14.09 28.95 7.44
N SER A 758 -13.91 27.74 7.88
CA SER A 758 -14.98 26.74 7.88
C SER A 758 -14.99 25.96 9.18
N LEU A 759 -16.19 25.50 9.56
CA LEU A 759 -16.40 24.57 10.67
C LEU A 759 -17.21 23.40 10.15
N VAL A 760 -16.62 22.20 10.22
CA VAL A 760 -17.18 20.97 9.65
C VAL A 760 -17.26 19.89 10.72
N ALA A 761 -18.43 19.29 10.90
CA ALA A 761 -18.59 18.02 11.61
C ALA A 761 -18.61 16.88 10.59
N TYR A 762 -17.88 15.81 10.87
CA TYR A 762 -17.82 14.65 9.98
C TYR A 762 -17.96 13.35 10.75
N GLY A 763 -18.34 12.29 10.03
CA GLY A 763 -18.37 10.94 10.53
C GLY A 763 -18.00 9.93 9.46
N LYS A 764 -17.28 8.90 9.88
CA LYS A 764 -16.91 7.73 9.07
C LYS A 764 -17.51 6.48 9.70
N ASN A 765 -17.76 5.46 8.89
CA ASN A 765 -18.41 4.22 9.33
C ASN A 765 -19.64 4.50 10.21
N LEU A 766 -20.55 5.36 9.71
CA LEU A 766 -21.71 5.82 10.50
C LEU A 766 -22.68 4.70 10.86
N THR A 767 -22.69 3.62 10.11
CA THR A 767 -23.45 2.39 10.39
C THR A 767 -22.85 1.58 11.53
N ASP A 768 -21.60 1.88 11.92
CA ASP A 768 -20.79 1.16 12.92
C ASP A 768 -20.62 -0.31 12.57
N GLU A 769 -20.42 -0.57 11.27
CA GLU A 769 -20.20 -1.92 10.77
C GLU A 769 -18.81 -2.42 11.16
N ARG A 770 -18.74 -3.68 11.57
CA ARG A 770 -17.51 -4.36 11.97
C ARG A 770 -17.25 -5.52 11.04
N PHE A 771 -16.07 -5.49 10.41
CA PHE A 771 -15.60 -6.57 9.53
C PHE A 771 -14.10 -6.78 9.74
N GLU A 772 -13.65 -7.93 9.39
CA GLU A 772 -12.23 -8.24 9.35
C GLU A 772 -11.58 -7.58 8.14
N VAL A 773 -10.42 -6.94 8.36
CA VAL A 773 -9.65 -6.29 7.30
C VAL A 773 -8.49 -7.16 6.84
N PHE A 774 -8.09 -8.12 7.67
CA PHE A 774 -7.04 -9.08 7.36
C PHE A 774 -7.23 -10.35 8.22
N PHE A 775 -6.80 -11.49 7.67
CA PHE A 775 -6.92 -12.78 8.32
C PHE A 775 -5.69 -13.67 8.08
N PRO A 776 -4.63 -13.61 8.90
CA PRO A 776 -3.56 -14.58 8.81
C PRO A 776 -4.04 -15.93 9.34
N ILE A 777 -3.88 -16.97 8.54
CA ILE A 777 -4.01 -18.33 9.01
C ILE A 777 -2.59 -18.91 9.06
N ALA A 778 -2.07 -19.02 10.30
CA ALA A 778 -0.93 -19.87 10.53
C ALA A 778 -1.41 -21.27 10.92
N THR A 779 -0.62 -22.28 10.66
CA THR A 779 -0.93 -23.67 10.99
C THR A 779 -1.22 -23.91 12.49
N LEU A 780 -0.80 -22.97 13.34
CA LEU A 780 -0.91 -23.10 14.81
C LEU A 780 -1.97 -22.20 15.43
N PHE A 781 -2.43 -21.13 14.75
CA PHE A 781 -3.41 -20.18 15.28
C PHE A 781 -4.08 -19.39 14.14
N ALA A 782 -5.26 -18.87 14.43
CA ALA A 782 -5.96 -17.95 13.55
C ALA A 782 -6.09 -16.61 14.25
N ALA A 783 -5.59 -15.57 13.64
CA ALA A 783 -5.67 -14.19 14.13
C ALA A 783 -6.12 -13.27 13.01
N GLY A 784 -6.76 -12.17 13.36
CA GLY A 784 -7.21 -11.16 12.41
C GLY A 784 -7.17 -9.78 13.02
N SER A 785 -7.34 -8.77 12.18
CA SER A 785 -7.60 -7.41 12.63
C SER A 785 -8.96 -6.92 12.14
N VAL A 786 -9.53 -5.94 12.85
CA VAL A 786 -10.85 -5.38 12.53
C VAL A 786 -10.72 -3.95 12.05
N ASN A 787 -11.66 -3.53 11.22
CA ASN A 787 -11.76 -2.14 10.80
C ASN A 787 -12.03 -1.19 11.98
N ARG A 788 -11.71 0.09 11.77
CA ARG A 788 -12.06 1.14 12.75
C ARG A 788 -13.57 1.23 12.94
N PRO A 789 -14.03 1.45 14.19
CA PRO A 789 -15.44 1.73 14.49
C PRO A 789 -15.92 3.04 13.88
N ARG A 790 -17.21 3.35 14.08
CA ARG A 790 -17.73 4.69 13.79
C ARG A 790 -16.85 5.74 14.46
N THR A 791 -16.39 6.70 13.65
CA THR A 791 -15.55 7.82 14.11
C THR A 791 -16.28 9.12 13.83
N LEU A 792 -16.35 10.00 14.82
CA LEU A 792 -16.93 11.34 14.70
C LEU A 792 -15.86 12.38 15.05
N GLY A 793 -15.84 13.48 14.29
CA GLY A 793 -14.91 14.58 14.54
C GLY A 793 -15.44 15.92 14.07
N VAL A 794 -14.73 16.97 14.49
CA VAL A 794 -15.00 18.36 14.11
C VAL A 794 -13.69 18.98 13.61
N GLU A 795 -13.74 19.67 12.49
CA GLU A 795 -12.63 20.37 11.88
C GLU A 795 -12.91 21.87 11.78
N LEU A 796 -11.96 22.66 12.22
CA LEU A 796 -11.90 24.11 12.01
C LEU A 796 -10.79 24.40 11.01
N SER A 797 -11.11 25.07 9.92
CA SER A 797 -10.14 25.55 8.92
C SER A 797 -10.14 27.07 8.86
N TYR A 798 -8.98 27.67 8.65
CA TYR A 798 -8.83 29.10 8.43
C TYR A 798 -7.79 29.37 7.34
N GLN A 799 -8.13 30.26 6.41
CA GLN A 799 -7.27 30.70 5.33
C GLN A 799 -6.97 32.21 5.50
N PHE A 800 -5.70 32.60 5.33
CA PHE A 800 -5.24 33.98 5.52
C PHE A 800 -4.34 34.45 4.39
#